data_4e958eec009d3e1546c99bff8f3cc673
#
_entry.id   4e958eec009d3e1546c99bff8f3cc673
#
_cell.length_a   1.000
_cell.length_b   1.000
_cell.length_c   1.000
_cell.angle_alpha   90.00
_cell.angle_beta   90.00
_cell.angle_gamma   90.00
#
_symmetry.space_group_name_H-M   'P 1'
#
loop_
_entity.id
_entity.type
_entity.pdbx_description
1 polymer ?
#
loop_
_entity_poly.entity_id
_entity_poly.type
_entity_poly.pdbx_seq_one_letter_code
_entity_poly.pdbx_strand_id
1 'polypeptide(L)'
;MRPNTWIKHLLFVLPMLISLQAWATHNRAGEITYLYQGDLTFEVTVTTYTDPNSPADRNELIVYYGDGTFDTVSRSDITPMTTDIQVNKYVSTHQYNAAGTYTIYMQDPNRVEGITNIEGSVNVPFYLETTICIPDELLFGYNNSVQLLNPPIDYANIGELFTHNPGAYDPDGDALRYSLQVPLQAPGLEVPGYEFPDEATACADIFSIDSLTGTITWDVPCEVGIYVIRILIEEFRDGQCVGKVNRDMQIEVVDNPNHAPDVQAINDTCIIAGETLSLVVTATDEDIGQTITLTAAGGPFAVDVSPAVFDSDPSEGIVEGFFEWNTTCEHIRNEFYTVVFKAEDDFGFGPSSEPLSDQEAWVIYVLAPPPENVVAEAQGNSILVTWDSLYSCFNTENFLGFTIWRKIGCDTLDFDECQRGLEGYGYDSIAFVDTAHRYRDFAVVHGQVYSYRVTAYFGERSEAAPIFTYNEVHGYPSNNGCAELKRDLPIINHVSIRNTDTENGSLLLQWYNPTAEALDTIQNPAPYEYVIKRSAGFTVGGSSEIVQAFTYDFFTEIADTSIIDTLLNTVDNAYAYTIEFYSDGFLLGSAEDASSVYLTGSPADNRSVLTWDFDVPWENFYYTIFKETTAGSGVFDSLSSVTEPLYVDSNLANGTEYCYKVTAYGRYTAESLPQDTLVNLSQYVCVIPEDKEPPCAPELAVHNICEDDQVSFDPADLKNELSWTNPNLTCADDVIGYYIYYSQLQGGQLVFLDSVLLAESTTYTHNNLESLAGCYAVAAVDSFYNVSELSNTVCVDNCSDYNLPNVFTPNNDGANDLYTPILPIRFIAEVDMKIFNRWGALVFETSDPMLNWDGTSGLTGKELEEGVYYYVCYVYEVTVTGVTKVEEPLRGYIHLIRSAQ
;
A
#
# COMPACT_ATOMS: atom_id res chain seq x y z
N MET A 1 106.20 0.78 -5.41
CA MET A 1 106.08 2.14 -4.81
C MET A 1 104.60 2.42 -4.59
N ARG A 2 104.40 2.82 -3.32
CA ARG A 2 103.15 3.28 -2.70
C ARG A 2 102.30 4.26 -3.49
N PRO A 3 101.08 4.65 -3.10
CA PRO A 3 100.26 4.21 -1.85
C PRO A 3 98.76 4.01 -2.08
N ASN A 4 98.21 3.33 -1.10
CA ASN A 4 96.90 3.40 -0.48
C ASN A 4 95.99 4.58 -0.69
N THR A 5 94.72 4.33 -0.89
CA THR A 5 93.61 5.07 -0.20
C THR A 5 92.44 4.16 0.01
N TRP A 6 92.06 4.08 1.32
CA TRP A 6 90.88 3.41 1.85
C TRP A 6 89.66 4.27 1.56
N ILE A 7 88.59 3.70 0.99
CA ILE A 7 87.27 4.31 1.06
C ILE A 7 86.44 3.35 1.87
N LYS A 8 86.05 3.82 3.08
CA LYS A 8 85.07 3.20 3.95
C LYS A 8 83.67 3.27 3.30
N HIS A 9 83.07 2.13 2.95
CA HIS A 9 81.67 2.05 2.71
C HIS A 9 80.92 2.05 4.03
N LEU A 10 80.24 3.13 4.34
CA LEU A 10 79.24 3.25 5.40
C LEU A 10 77.94 2.64 4.86
N LEU A 11 77.66 1.37 5.27
CA LEU A 11 76.35 0.78 5.12
C LEU A 11 75.41 1.44 6.11
N PHE A 12 74.58 2.35 5.57
CA PHE A 12 73.36 2.76 6.28
C PHE A 12 72.37 1.63 6.17
N VAL A 13 72.23 0.78 7.20
CA VAL A 13 71.09 -0.06 7.40
C VAL A 13 69.96 0.83 7.90
N LEU A 14 69.11 1.23 7.01
CA LEU A 14 67.79 1.84 7.31
C LEU A 14 66.89 0.69 7.85
N PRO A 15 66.46 0.68 9.08
CA PRO A 15 65.43 -0.28 9.49
C PRO A 15 64.15 0.15 8.75
N MET A 16 63.78 -0.65 7.79
CA MET A 16 62.42 -0.59 7.21
C MET A 16 61.51 -1.07 8.35
N LEU A 17 60.95 -0.10 9.08
CA LEU A 17 59.79 -0.31 9.92
C LEU A 17 58.65 -0.64 8.93
N ILE A 18 58.52 -1.93 8.65
CA ILE A 18 57.25 -2.47 8.22
C ILE A 18 56.36 -2.32 9.44
N SER A 19 55.54 -1.28 9.47
CA SER A 19 54.36 -1.26 10.33
C SER A 19 53.51 -2.41 9.83
N LEU A 20 53.63 -3.56 10.46
CA LEU A 20 52.57 -4.52 10.51
C LEU A 20 51.38 -3.74 11.15
N GLN A 21 50.55 -3.20 10.33
CA GLN A 21 49.20 -2.87 10.79
C GLN A 21 48.61 -4.21 11.20
N ALA A 22 48.70 -4.49 12.49
CA ALA A 22 47.87 -5.52 13.08
C ALA A 22 46.43 -5.03 12.86
N TRP A 23 45.76 -5.59 11.91
CA TRP A 23 44.34 -5.41 11.71
C TRP A 23 43.70 -6.25 12.81
N ALA A 24 43.40 -5.61 13.93
CA ALA A 24 42.66 -6.23 15.00
C ALA A 24 41.22 -6.34 14.54
N THR A 25 40.66 -7.52 14.61
CA THR A 25 39.28 -7.85 14.24
C THR A 25 38.42 -7.79 15.49
N HIS A 26 37.19 -7.30 15.38
CA HIS A 26 36.34 -7.03 16.53
C HIS A 26 34.88 -7.41 16.35
N ASN A 27 34.41 -7.63 15.11
CA ASN A 27 33.02 -8.02 14.85
C ASN A 27 32.82 -9.51 15.17
N ARG A 28 31.93 -9.78 16.11
CA ARG A 28 31.57 -11.13 16.55
C ARG A 28 30.28 -11.61 15.93
N ALA A 29 29.26 -10.72 15.89
CA ALA A 29 27.92 -11.00 15.40
C ALA A 29 27.26 -9.74 14.89
N GLY A 30 26.10 -9.88 14.24
CA GLY A 30 25.31 -8.72 13.82
C GLY A 30 24.15 -9.04 12.86
N GLU A 31 23.35 -8.03 12.62
CA GLU A 31 22.21 -8.03 11.68
C GLU A 31 21.96 -6.64 11.09
N ILE A 32 21.15 -6.60 10.03
CA ILE A 32 20.60 -5.36 9.46
C ILE A 32 19.08 -5.48 9.45
N THR A 33 18.40 -4.50 10.07
CA THR A 33 16.94 -4.40 10.08
C THR A 33 16.50 -3.08 9.44
N TYR A 34 15.22 -2.99 9.04
CA TYR A 34 14.67 -1.77 8.46
C TYR A 34 13.22 -1.55 8.91
N LEU A 35 12.82 -0.26 8.93
CA LEU A 35 11.46 0.19 9.22
C LEU A 35 11.00 1.18 8.15
N TYR A 36 9.79 0.98 7.64
CA TYR A 36 9.17 1.88 6.66
C TYR A 36 8.79 3.23 7.29
N GLN A 37 9.11 4.34 6.60
CA GLN A 37 8.88 5.71 7.07
C GLN A 37 7.96 6.53 6.15
N GLY A 38 7.41 5.91 5.10
CA GLY A 38 6.60 6.60 4.08
C GLY A 38 7.39 6.91 2.80
N ASP A 39 6.70 7.13 1.68
CA ASP A 39 7.25 7.58 0.39
C ASP A 39 8.51 6.79 -0.07
N LEU A 40 8.48 5.45 -0.03
CA LEU A 40 9.61 4.56 -0.35
C LEU A 40 10.86 4.82 0.50
N THR A 41 10.69 5.43 1.67
CA THR A 41 11.76 5.77 2.60
C THR A 41 11.80 4.75 3.74
N PHE A 42 12.99 4.26 4.04
CA PHE A 42 13.20 3.28 5.10
C PHE A 42 14.30 3.76 6.05
N GLU A 43 14.07 3.58 7.34
CA GLU A 43 15.11 3.67 8.34
C GLU A 43 15.82 2.33 8.41
N VAL A 44 17.12 2.34 8.19
CA VAL A 44 17.98 1.14 8.18
C VAL A 44 18.88 1.18 9.41
N THR A 45 18.83 0.11 10.20
CA THR A 45 19.65 -0.07 11.40
C THR A 45 20.61 -1.22 11.19
N VAL A 46 21.91 -0.95 11.23
CA VAL A 46 22.96 -1.98 11.33
C VAL A 46 23.33 -2.14 12.79
N THR A 47 23.16 -3.34 13.32
CA THR A 47 23.59 -3.70 14.68
C THR A 47 24.80 -4.61 14.60
N THR A 48 25.89 -4.25 15.29
CA THR A 48 27.10 -5.10 15.38
C THR A 48 27.48 -5.31 16.84
N TYR A 49 28.00 -6.51 17.13
CA TYR A 49 28.49 -6.93 18.43
C TYR A 49 30.00 -7.03 18.37
N THR A 50 30.69 -6.26 19.19
CA THR A 50 32.14 -6.08 19.07
C THR A 50 32.81 -6.14 20.44
N ASP A 51 34.15 -6.43 20.44
CA ASP A 51 34.98 -6.32 21.63
C ASP A 51 35.33 -4.83 21.91
N PRO A 52 34.88 -4.24 23.03
CA PRO A 52 35.18 -2.85 23.39
C PRO A 52 36.69 -2.57 23.60
N ASN A 53 37.51 -3.60 23.80
CA ASN A 53 38.96 -3.48 24.01
C ASN A 53 39.73 -3.55 22.69
N SER A 54 39.06 -3.83 21.56
CA SER A 54 39.70 -3.92 20.27
C SER A 54 40.12 -2.54 19.74
N PRO A 55 41.37 -2.39 19.25
CA PRO A 55 41.84 -1.15 18.65
C PRO A 55 41.19 -0.87 17.28
N ALA A 56 40.40 -1.78 16.76
CA ALA A 56 39.76 -1.67 15.45
C ALA A 56 38.30 -1.15 15.54
N ASP A 57 37.93 -0.50 16.63
CA ASP A 57 36.59 0.05 16.82
C ASP A 57 36.16 0.96 15.65
N ARG A 58 34.94 0.74 15.14
CA ARG A 58 34.38 1.44 13.97
C ARG A 58 33.38 2.51 14.41
N ASN A 59 33.80 3.78 14.38
CA ASN A 59 32.89 4.89 14.59
C ASN A 59 31.93 5.14 13.41
N GLU A 60 32.26 4.60 12.24
CA GLU A 60 31.50 4.75 11.00
C GLU A 60 31.54 3.46 10.19
N LEU A 61 30.42 3.11 9.53
CA LEU A 61 30.31 2.00 8.59
C LEU A 61 29.84 2.50 7.23
N ILE A 62 30.24 1.82 6.17
CA ILE A 62 29.65 2.02 4.84
C ILE A 62 28.49 1.05 4.69
N VAL A 63 27.29 1.61 4.45
CA VAL A 63 26.05 0.85 4.22
C VAL A 63 25.66 1.04 2.76
N TYR A 64 25.53 -0.06 2.02
CA TYR A 64 25.10 -0.11 0.63
C TYR A 64 23.62 -0.47 0.59
N TYR A 65 22.81 0.25 -0.21
CA TYR A 65 21.35 0.09 -0.22
C TYR A 65 20.82 -0.81 -1.36
N GLY A 66 21.74 -1.38 -2.18
CA GLY A 66 21.35 -2.31 -3.25
C GLY A 66 20.83 -1.66 -4.53
N ASP A 67 20.60 -0.37 -4.55
CA ASP A 67 20.21 0.44 -5.72
C ASP A 67 21.39 1.12 -6.44
N GLY A 68 22.61 0.80 -6.01
CA GLY A 68 23.87 1.39 -6.50
C GLY A 68 24.35 2.58 -5.66
N THR A 69 23.61 2.98 -4.64
CA THR A 69 24.01 4.01 -3.69
C THR A 69 24.56 3.44 -2.39
N PHE A 70 25.24 4.26 -1.63
CA PHE A 70 25.76 3.93 -0.30
C PHE A 70 25.95 5.19 0.52
N ASP A 71 25.94 5.04 1.86
CA ASP A 71 26.26 6.09 2.81
C ASP A 71 27.36 5.67 3.78
N THR A 72 28.09 6.63 4.32
CA THR A 72 28.96 6.45 5.48
C THR A 72 28.17 6.84 6.72
N VAL A 73 27.75 5.82 7.49
CA VAL A 73 26.84 5.98 8.62
C VAL A 73 27.65 6.00 9.91
N SER A 74 27.52 7.09 10.67
CA SER A 74 28.16 7.22 11.99
C SER A 74 27.39 6.41 13.03
N ARG A 75 28.12 5.85 13.98
CA ARG A 75 27.53 5.10 15.11
C ARG A 75 26.62 6.01 15.92
N SER A 76 25.36 5.61 16.05
CA SER A 76 24.31 6.36 16.75
C SER A 76 24.21 5.99 18.24
N ASP A 77 24.54 4.74 18.60
CA ASP A 77 24.46 4.25 19.97
C ASP A 77 25.54 3.23 20.29
N ILE A 78 25.95 3.17 21.57
CA ILE A 78 26.83 2.15 22.15
C ILE A 78 26.23 1.70 23.46
N THR A 79 25.94 0.42 23.57
CA THR A 79 25.46 -0.19 24.83
C THR A 79 26.42 -1.30 25.28
N PRO A 80 27.06 -1.23 26.45
CA PRO A 80 27.80 -2.36 27.00
C PRO A 80 26.85 -3.53 27.26
N MET A 81 27.21 -4.73 26.80
CA MET A 81 26.47 -5.96 27.07
C MET A 81 27.18 -6.76 28.16
N THR A 82 28.48 -7.02 28.00
CA THR A 82 29.36 -7.64 28.99
C THR A 82 30.66 -6.84 29.12
N THR A 83 31.68 -7.34 29.85
CA THR A 83 32.99 -6.69 29.94
C THR A 83 33.79 -6.73 28.65
N ASP A 84 33.45 -7.66 27.74
CA ASP A 84 34.15 -7.94 26.48
C ASP A 84 33.24 -7.89 25.24
N ILE A 85 31.98 -7.54 25.44
CA ILE A 85 31.00 -7.34 24.34
C ILE A 85 30.28 -6.00 24.50
N GLN A 86 30.24 -5.22 23.39
CA GLN A 86 29.43 -4.02 23.27
C GLN A 86 28.56 -4.13 22.03
N VAL A 87 27.36 -3.60 22.13
CA VAL A 87 26.40 -3.46 21.02
C VAL A 87 26.55 -2.08 20.38
N ASN A 88 26.74 -2.01 19.09
CA ASN A 88 26.83 -0.77 18.34
C ASN A 88 25.67 -0.68 17.35
N LYS A 89 24.99 0.45 17.30
CA LYS A 89 23.95 0.73 16.33
C LYS A 89 24.35 1.86 15.39
N TYR A 90 24.07 1.66 14.11
CA TYR A 90 24.29 2.64 13.05
C TYR A 90 22.97 2.81 12.32
N VAL A 91 22.35 3.98 12.46
CA VAL A 91 21.03 4.27 11.93
C VAL A 91 21.15 5.26 10.78
N SER A 92 20.55 4.93 9.66
CA SER A 92 20.46 5.78 8.46
C SER A 92 19.06 5.74 7.89
N THR A 93 18.74 6.75 7.07
CA THR A 93 17.46 6.80 6.34
C THR A 93 17.77 6.81 4.86
N HIS A 94 17.12 5.93 4.09
CA HIS A 94 17.30 5.83 2.65
C HIS A 94 15.95 5.83 1.91
N GLN A 95 15.89 6.58 0.80
CA GLN A 95 14.72 6.64 -0.07
C GLN A 95 15.02 5.96 -1.40
N TYR A 96 14.25 4.93 -1.73
CA TYR A 96 14.34 4.26 -3.03
C TYR A 96 13.55 5.00 -4.11
N ASN A 97 14.04 4.94 -5.35
CA ASN A 97 13.41 5.63 -6.48
C ASN A 97 12.32 4.80 -7.18
N ALA A 98 12.21 3.51 -6.89
CA ALA A 98 11.25 2.60 -7.51
C ALA A 98 10.99 1.36 -6.64
N ALA A 99 9.87 0.69 -6.90
CA ALA A 99 9.61 -0.66 -6.44
C ALA A 99 10.68 -1.64 -6.98
N GLY A 100 10.99 -2.67 -6.21
CA GLY A 100 12.00 -3.66 -6.57
C GLY A 100 12.53 -4.42 -5.37
N THR A 101 13.37 -5.40 -5.62
CA THR A 101 14.07 -6.13 -4.56
C THR A 101 15.49 -5.60 -4.44
N TYR A 102 15.83 -5.13 -3.26
CA TYR A 102 17.12 -4.54 -2.97
C TYR A 102 17.80 -5.30 -1.84
N THR A 103 19.12 -5.51 -1.96
CA THR A 103 19.91 -6.10 -0.88
C THR A 103 20.72 -4.99 -0.21
N ILE A 104 20.36 -4.67 1.03
CA ILE A 104 21.10 -3.75 1.89
C ILE A 104 22.24 -4.55 2.53
N TYR A 105 23.46 -4.04 2.50
CA TYR A 105 24.58 -4.76 3.08
C TYR A 105 25.67 -3.84 3.61
N MET A 106 26.46 -4.40 4.53
CA MET A 106 27.73 -3.83 4.98
C MET A 106 28.84 -4.87 4.94
N GLN A 107 30.08 -4.43 4.84
CA GLN A 107 31.24 -5.29 4.84
C GLN A 107 32.37 -4.66 5.67
N ASP A 108 32.90 -5.42 6.61
CA ASP A 108 34.14 -5.09 7.32
C ASP A 108 35.25 -6.07 6.89
N PRO A 109 36.50 -5.65 6.77
CA PRO A 109 37.56 -6.47 6.20
C PRO A 109 37.82 -7.81 6.84
N ASN A 110 37.50 -7.98 8.13
CA ASN A 110 37.92 -9.16 8.88
C ASN A 110 36.90 -9.64 9.90
N ARG A 111 36.80 -10.95 10.12
CA ARG A 111 36.12 -11.59 11.26
C ARG A 111 37.09 -11.73 12.44
N VAL A 112 36.56 -12.11 13.60
CA VAL A 112 37.36 -12.51 14.77
C VAL A 112 38.33 -13.65 14.42
N GLU A 113 39.53 -13.63 14.99
CA GLU A 113 40.53 -14.69 14.82
C GLU A 113 40.15 -15.94 15.63
N GLY A 114 40.39 -17.12 15.06
CA GLY A 114 40.26 -18.40 15.78
C GLY A 114 38.84 -18.98 15.74
N ILE A 115 38.00 -18.62 14.80
CA ILE A 115 36.71 -19.28 14.58
C ILE A 115 36.98 -20.72 14.11
N THR A 116 36.45 -21.69 14.81
CA THR A 116 36.72 -23.13 14.63
C THR A 116 36.17 -23.62 13.25
N ASN A 117 34.98 -23.23 12.90
CA ASN A 117 34.32 -23.68 11.67
C ASN A 117 34.55 -22.75 10.48
N ILE A 118 35.53 -21.82 10.56
CA ILE A 118 35.99 -20.97 9.44
C ILE A 118 37.50 -20.96 9.40
N GLU A 119 38.12 -21.66 8.40
CA GLU A 119 39.56 -21.69 8.27
C GLU A 119 40.13 -20.29 7.95
N GLY A 120 41.06 -19.83 8.81
CA GLY A 120 41.74 -18.54 8.62
C GLY A 120 40.81 -17.35 8.72
N SER A 121 39.85 -17.39 9.62
CA SER A 121 38.74 -16.44 9.86
C SER A 121 39.18 -14.96 9.86
N VAL A 122 40.38 -14.66 10.40
CA VAL A 122 40.96 -13.30 10.42
C VAL A 122 41.16 -12.69 9.01
N ASN A 123 41.18 -13.48 7.96
CA ASN A 123 41.32 -13.04 6.58
C ASN A 123 39.99 -13.09 5.82
N VAL A 124 38.90 -13.46 6.48
CA VAL A 124 37.56 -13.53 5.92
C VAL A 124 36.81 -12.27 6.29
N PRO A 125 36.27 -11.52 5.35
CA PRO A 125 35.45 -10.35 5.66
C PRO A 125 34.23 -10.69 6.51
N PHE A 126 33.90 -9.81 7.44
CA PHE A 126 32.61 -9.81 8.14
C PHE A 126 31.59 -9.11 7.24
N TYR A 127 30.52 -9.80 6.88
CA TYR A 127 29.53 -9.33 5.93
C TYR A 127 28.13 -9.58 6.47
N LEU A 128 27.32 -8.54 6.45
CA LEU A 128 25.90 -8.60 6.80
C LEU A 128 25.07 -8.13 5.62
N GLU A 129 23.94 -8.77 5.42
CA GLU A 129 22.97 -8.34 4.43
C GLU A 129 21.54 -8.56 4.90
N THR A 130 20.63 -7.75 4.39
CA THR A 130 19.19 -7.95 4.48
C THR A 130 18.56 -7.65 3.12
N THR A 131 17.49 -8.33 2.79
CA THR A 131 16.79 -8.11 1.52
C THR A 131 15.44 -7.45 1.81
N ILE A 132 15.24 -6.29 1.23
CA ILE A 132 13.98 -5.58 1.22
C ILE A 132 13.28 -5.79 -0.10
N CYS A 133 12.04 -6.27 -0.05
CA CYS A 133 11.17 -6.34 -1.21
C CYS A 133 10.20 -5.15 -1.15
N ILE A 134 10.43 -4.15 -2.00
CA ILE A 134 9.52 -3.02 -2.14
C ILE A 134 8.53 -3.40 -3.24
N PRO A 135 7.29 -3.76 -2.92
CA PRO A 135 6.32 -4.17 -3.91
C PRO A 135 5.91 -2.98 -4.79
N ASP A 136 5.42 -3.26 -5.99
CA ASP A 136 4.60 -2.28 -6.71
C ASP A 136 3.37 -2.02 -5.83
N GLU A 137 3.11 -0.76 -5.48
CA GLU A 137 2.12 -0.30 -4.46
C GLU A 137 0.75 -1.00 -4.52
N LEU A 138 0.47 -1.70 -5.60
CA LEU A 138 -0.82 -2.32 -5.92
C LEU A 138 -1.08 -3.69 -5.30
N LEU A 139 -0.11 -4.37 -4.65
CA LEU A 139 -0.32 -5.79 -4.36
C LEU A 139 -0.08 -6.25 -2.90
N PHE A 140 0.83 -5.67 -2.10
CA PHE A 140 1.19 -6.28 -0.80
C PHE A 140 1.47 -5.29 0.36
N GLY A 141 1.36 -3.97 0.15
CA GLY A 141 1.78 -3.00 1.16
C GLY A 141 3.31 -2.98 1.36
N TYR A 142 3.78 -2.08 2.21
CA TYR A 142 5.20 -2.01 2.57
C TYR A 142 5.49 -2.97 3.73
N ASN A 143 6.74 -3.39 3.83
CA ASN A 143 7.21 -4.31 4.85
C ASN A 143 8.16 -3.61 5.82
N ASN A 144 7.98 -3.85 7.12
CA ASN A 144 8.98 -3.63 8.16
C ASN A 144 9.71 -4.94 8.38
N SER A 145 11.02 -4.92 8.53
CA SER A 145 11.73 -6.17 8.78
C SER A 145 11.45 -6.73 10.16
N VAL A 146 11.58 -8.04 10.28
CA VAL A 146 11.59 -8.72 11.56
C VAL A 146 12.58 -8.06 12.54
N GLN A 147 12.18 -7.93 13.80
CA GLN A 147 12.99 -7.45 14.91
C GLN A 147 13.53 -8.63 15.72
N LEU A 148 14.82 -8.60 16.08
CA LEU A 148 15.49 -9.68 16.76
C LEU A 148 15.82 -9.25 18.20
N LEU A 149 15.11 -9.81 19.15
CA LEU A 149 15.08 -9.32 20.54
C LEU A 149 16.10 -9.99 21.46
N ASN A 150 16.62 -11.18 21.09
CA ASN A 150 17.69 -11.84 21.80
C ASN A 150 19.05 -11.59 21.14
N PRO A 151 20.12 -11.34 21.91
CA PRO A 151 21.46 -11.13 21.38
C PRO A 151 22.02 -12.36 20.65
N PRO A 152 22.84 -12.19 19.60
CA PRO A 152 23.41 -13.28 18.78
C PRO A 152 24.76 -13.78 19.28
N ILE A 153 25.03 -13.75 20.57
CA ILE A 153 26.23 -14.31 21.21
C ILE A 153 25.80 -15.08 22.43
N ASP A 154 26.16 -16.37 22.50
CA ASP A 154 25.79 -17.25 23.58
C ASP A 154 26.90 -18.28 23.84
N TYR A 155 26.85 -18.93 25.03
CA TYR A 155 27.83 -19.91 25.49
C TYR A 155 27.21 -21.30 25.55
N ALA A 156 27.95 -22.30 25.06
CA ALA A 156 27.60 -23.71 25.17
C ALA A 156 28.66 -24.46 25.96
N ASN A 157 28.31 -25.52 26.68
CA ASN A 157 29.27 -26.37 27.37
C ASN A 157 29.44 -27.72 26.68
N ILE A 158 30.63 -28.29 26.73
CA ILE A 158 30.89 -29.64 26.17
C ILE A 158 30.00 -30.66 26.85
N GLY A 159 29.30 -31.46 26.03
CA GLY A 159 28.52 -32.60 26.50
C GLY A 159 27.12 -32.25 26.99
N GLU A 160 26.68 -30.98 26.89
CA GLU A 160 25.38 -30.53 27.32
C GLU A 160 24.54 -30.00 26.17
N LEU A 161 23.23 -30.05 26.32
CA LEU A 161 22.29 -29.47 25.39
C LEU A 161 22.47 -27.96 25.37
N PHE A 162 22.63 -27.39 24.17
CA PHE A 162 22.60 -25.94 23.93
C PHE A 162 21.33 -25.56 23.20
N THR A 163 20.65 -24.54 23.69
CA THR A 163 19.49 -23.95 23.07
C THR A 163 19.68 -22.45 22.85
N HIS A 164 19.20 -21.93 21.72
CA HIS A 164 19.15 -20.50 21.48
C HIS A 164 17.96 -20.16 20.56
N ASN A 165 17.30 -19.05 20.82
CA ASN A 165 16.25 -18.54 19.94
C ASN A 165 16.47 -17.03 19.71
N PRO A 166 16.44 -16.53 18.45
CA PRO A 166 16.66 -15.11 18.15
C PRO A 166 15.60 -14.18 18.74
N GLY A 167 14.49 -14.70 19.27
CA GLY A 167 13.38 -13.90 19.78
C GLY A 167 12.78 -13.00 18.69
N ALA A 168 12.59 -13.55 17.50
CA ALA A 168 12.15 -12.77 16.36
C ALA A 168 10.68 -12.38 16.46
N TYR A 169 10.39 -11.12 16.12
CA TYR A 169 9.05 -10.56 16.08
C TYR A 169 8.88 -9.75 14.80
N ASP A 170 7.83 -10.05 14.05
CA ASP A 170 7.44 -9.30 12.87
C ASP A 170 6.37 -8.26 13.22
N PRO A 171 6.65 -6.95 12.99
CA PRO A 171 5.71 -5.88 13.30
C PRO A 171 4.43 -5.89 12.45
N ASP A 172 4.53 -6.38 11.20
CA ASP A 172 3.43 -6.42 10.24
C ASP A 172 2.59 -7.71 10.35
N GLY A 173 3.00 -8.64 11.23
CA GLY A 173 2.32 -9.91 11.44
C GLY A 173 2.55 -10.95 10.34
N ASP A 174 3.63 -10.83 9.59
CA ASP A 174 4.01 -11.75 8.54
C ASP A 174 4.52 -13.09 9.09
N ALA A 175 4.35 -14.16 8.30
CA ALA A 175 4.80 -15.49 8.70
C ALA A 175 6.33 -15.60 8.60
N LEU A 176 6.99 -16.02 9.68
CA LEU A 176 8.44 -16.21 9.71
C LEU A 176 8.83 -17.66 9.38
N ARG A 177 9.92 -17.81 8.63
CA ARG A 177 10.56 -19.11 8.36
C ARG A 177 12.05 -18.99 8.57
N TYR A 178 12.60 -19.96 9.29
CA TYR A 178 13.99 -19.98 9.71
C TYR A 178 14.79 -21.07 9.04
N SER A 179 16.02 -20.76 8.65
CA SER A 179 16.96 -21.75 8.14
C SER A 179 18.41 -21.37 8.44
N LEU A 180 19.26 -22.39 8.62
CA LEU A 180 20.70 -22.20 8.71
C LEU A 180 21.29 -22.08 7.30
N GLN A 181 22.20 -21.12 7.13
CA GLN A 181 22.87 -20.87 5.86
C GLN A 181 24.38 -20.72 6.06
N VAL A 182 25.14 -20.95 4.99
CA VAL A 182 26.57 -20.65 4.98
C VAL A 182 26.77 -19.15 5.14
N PRO A 183 27.63 -18.66 6.07
CA PRO A 183 27.97 -17.27 6.19
C PRO A 183 28.53 -16.69 4.90
N LEU A 184 28.26 -15.41 4.62
CA LEU A 184 28.80 -14.72 3.47
C LEU A 184 30.03 -13.88 3.82
N GLN A 185 30.87 -13.64 2.81
CA GLN A 185 32.03 -12.74 2.89
C GLN A 185 31.90 -11.52 1.97
N ALA A 186 30.97 -11.60 1.00
CA ALA A 186 30.63 -10.52 0.06
C ALA A 186 29.25 -10.83 -0.56
N PRO A 187 28.63 -9.90 -1.31
CA PRO A 187 27.34 -10.16 -1.97
C PRO A 187 27.33 -11.44 -2.79
N GLY A 188 26.51 -12.42 -2.37
CA GLY A 188 26.36 -13.71 -3.02
C GLY A 188 27.61 -14.61 -2.99
N LEU A 189 28.60 -14.30 -2.17
CA LEU A 189 29.83 -15.08 -2.05
C LEU A 189 29.95 -15.70 -0.65
N GLU A 190 29.78 -17.00 -0.58
CA GLU A 190 29.89 -17.78 0.65
C GLU A 190 31.33 -17.81 1.18
N VAL A 191 31.47 -18.02 2.51
CA VAL A 191 32.77 -18.25 3.14
C VAL A 191 33.32 -19.60 2.67
N PRO A 192 34.49 -19.64 2.04
CA PRO A 192 35.04 -20.89 1.53
C PRO A 192 35.50 -21.81 2.66
N GLY A 193 35.18 -23.10 2.54
CA GLY A 193 35.58 -24.10 3.54
C GLY A 193 34.85 -23.96 4.89
N TYR A 194 33.70 -23.29 4.90
CA TYR A 194 32.82 -23.28 6.05
C TYR A 194 32.20 -24.65 6.27
N GLU A 195 32.12 -25.08 7.51
CA GLU A 195 31.42 -26.30 7.94
C GLU A 195 30.41 -25.93 9.02
N PHE A 196 29.23 -26.57 9.06
CA PHE A 196 28.30 -26.36 10.18
C PHE A 196 28.92 -26.87 11.50
N PRO A 197 28.45 -26.39 12.66
CA PRO A 197 29.06 -26.78 13.96
C PRO A 197 29.21 -28.28 14.17
N ASP A 198 28.23 -29.09 13.80
CA ASP A 198 28.24 -30.54 13.85
C ASP A 198 29.07 -31.22 12.73
N GLU A 199 29.37 -30.53 11.65
CA GLU A 199 30.26 -31.00 10.58
C GLU A 199 31.72 -30.66 10.86
N ALA A 200 31.98 -29.55 11.60
CA ALA A 200 33.31 -29.08 11.92
C ALA A 200 34.01 -29.91 13.03
N THR A 201 33.25 -30.73 13.75
CA THR A 201 33.73 -31.58 14.85
C THR A 201 33.78 -33.04 14.41
N ALA A 202 34.58 -33.83 15.13
CA ALA A 202 34.69 -35.30 14.89
C ALA A 202 33.60 -36.09 15.67
N CYS A 203 32.64 -35.46 16.26
CA CYS A 203 31.62 -36.05 17.13
C CYS A 203 30.38 -36.47 16.32
N ALA A 204 29.50 -37.23 16.95
CA ALA A 204 28.19 -37.56 16.39
C ALA A 204 27.11 -36.72 17.09
N ASP A 205 27.24 -35.41 16.97
CA ASP A 205 26.31 -34.41 17.49
C ASP A 205 25.34 -33.96 16.35
N ILE A 206 24.26 -33.28 16.71
CA ILE A 206 23.26 -32.75 15.81
C ILE A 206 23.09 -31.25 16.09
N PHE A 207 23.23 -30.47 15.04
CA PHE A 207 22.98 -29.03 15.05
C PHE A 207 21.81 -28.71 14.14
N SER A 208 20.76 -28.11 14.67
CA SER A 208 19.53 -27.85 13.93
C SER A 208 18.83 -26.56 14.34
N ILE A 209 17.92 -26.08 13.48
CA ILE A 209 17.03 -24.98 13.77
C ILE A 209 15.59 -25.41 13.48
N ASP A 210 14.66 -25.07 14.38
CA ASP A 210 13.25 -25.23 14.12
C ASP A 210 12.80 -24.17 13.11
N SER A 211 12.19 -24.61 12.01
CA SER A 211 11.84 -23.73 10.90
C SER A 211 10.65 -22.79 11.16
N LEU A 212 9.91 -22.99 12.25
CA LEU A 212 8.74 -22.20 12.64
C LEU A 212 9.04 -21.28 13.81
N THR A 213 9.69 -21.79 14.87
CA THR A 213 9.98 -21.01 16.09
C THR A 213 11.33 -20.33 16.05
N GLY A 214 12.27 -20.82 15.21
CA GLY A 214 13.63 -20.31 15.13
C GLY A 214 14.54 -20.82 16.25
N THR A 215 14.09 -21.78 17.09
CA THR A 215 14.90 -22.36 18.14
C THR A 215 16.03 -23.19 17.54
N ILE A 216 17.26 -22.84 17.88
CA ILE A 216 18.48 -23.57 17.54
C ILE A 216 18.72 -24.58 18.67
N THR A 217 19.08 -25.78 18.28
CA THR A 217 19.40 -26.86 19.17
C THR A 217 20.73 -27.51 18.75
N TRP A 218 21.68 -27.60 19.69
CA TRP A 218 22.92 -28.37 19.55
C TRP A 218 22.97 -29.40 20.67
N ASP A 219 22.73 -30.66 20.32
CA ASP A 219 22.44 -31.68 21.35
C ASP A 219 23.64 -32.01 22.25
N VAL A 220 24.86 -32.11 21.69
CA VAL A 220 26.06 -32.46 22.46
C VAL A 220 27.32 -31.82 21.84
N PRO A 221 27.56 -30.52 21.99
CA PRO A 221 28.82 -29.91 21.54
C PRO A 221 30.00 -30.58 22.23
N CYS A 222 31.09 -30.86 21.49
CA CYS A 222 32.16 -31.71 22.01
C CYS A 222 33.58 -31.15 21.87
N GLU A 223 33.75 -30.04 21.19
CA GLU A 223 35.04 -29.40 20.99
C GLU A 223 34.97 -27.90 21.37
N VAL A 224 35.88 -27.49 22.26
CA VAL A 224 36.01 -26.10 22.71
C VAL A 224 36.39 -25.22 21.55
N GLY A 225 35.70 -24.10 21.37
CA GLY A 225 36.03 -23.15 20.32
C GLY A 225 34.94 -22.13 20.08
N ILE A 226 35.21 -21.23 19.14
CA ILE A 226 34.28 -20.20 18.65
C ILE A 226 33.65 -20.72 17.36
N TYR A 227 32.36 -20.82 17.34
CA TYR A 227 31.59 -21.23 16.14
C TYR A 227 30.73 -20.06 15.66
N VAL A 228 30.66 -19.88 14.36
CA VAL A 228 29.81 -18.86 13.72
C VAL A 228 28.77 -19.55 12.87
N ILE A 229 27.54 -19.07 12.95
CA ILE A 229 26.43 -19.52 12.12
C ILE A 229 25.74 -18.32 11.47
N ARG A 230 25.07 -18.58 10.36
CA ARG A 230 24.18 -17.61 9.73
C ARG A 230 22.76 -18.13 9.77
N ILE A 231 21.88 -17.35 10.40
CA ILE A 231 20.43 -17.60 10.43
C ILE A 231 19.80 -16.73 9.34
N LEU A 232 19.10 -17.37 8.40
CA LEU A 232 18.23 -16.69 7.45
C LEU A 232 16.81 -16.74 7.99
N ILE A 233 16.18 -15.57 8.10
CA ILE A 233 14.79 -15.39 8.48
C ILE A 233 14.07 -14.78 7.28
N GLU A 234 13.11 -15.51 6.75
CA GLU A 234 12.29 -15.11 5.60
C GLU A 234 10.89 -14.73 6.07
N GLU A 235 10.40 -13.60 5.61
CA GLU A 235 9.10 -13.03 5.93
C GLU A 235 8.13 -13.32 4.79
N PHE A 236 6.96 -13.91 5.10
CA PHE A 236 5.96 -14.30 4.12
C PHE A 236 4.61 -13.66 4.44
N ARG A 237 4.07 -12.93 3.47
CA ARG A 237 2.73 -12.32 3.47
C ARG A 237 1.87 -13.05 2.44
N ASP A 238 0.79 -13.73 2.88
CA ASP A 238 -0.06 -14.55 2.02
C ASP A 238 0.75 -15.53 1.13
N GLY A 239 1.82 -16.09 1.67
CA GLY A 239 2.70 -17.04 1.00
C GLY A 239 3.71 -16.44 0.02
N GLN A 240 3.77 -15.12 -0.11
CA GLN A 240 4.81 -14.42 -0.88
C GLN A 240 5.92 -13.92 0.04
N CYS A 241 7.17 -14.14 -0.33
CA CYS A 241 8.31 -13.61 0.43
C CYS A 241 8.40 -12.09 0.24
N VAL A 242 8.26 -11.35 1.35
CA VAL A 242 8.27 -9.88 1.37
C VAL A 242 9.55 -9.28 1.96
N GLY A 243 10.33 -10.07 2.71
CA GLY A 243 11.60 -9.64 3.29
C GLY A 243 12.49 -10.82 3.68
N LYS A 244 13.78 -10.53 3.88
CA LYS A 244 14.75 -11.52 4.39
C LYS A 244 15.77 -10.82 5.27
N VAL A 245 15.88 -11.24 6.51
CA VAL A 245 16.92 -10.79 7.42
C VAL A 245 17.94 -11.91 7.64
N ASN A 246 19.21 -11.54 7.61
CA ASN A 246 20.30 -12.44 7.94
C ASN A 246 20.95 -12.00 9.24
N ARG A 247 21.05 -12.95 10.17
CA ARG A 247 21.78 -12.78 11.42
C ARG A 247 23.04 -13.62 11.39
N ASP A 248 24.20 -12.99 11.61
CA ASP A 248 25.46 -13.66 11.88
C ASP A 248 25.58 -13.80 13.40
N MET A 249 25.71 -15.02 13.90
CA MET A 249 25.69 -15.35 15.31
C MET A 249 26.96 -16.10 15.70
N GLN A 250 27.47 -15.85 16.92
CA GLN A 250 28.60 -16.53 17.53
C GLN A 250 28.16 -17.41 18.69
N ILE A 251 28.64 -18.66 18.70
CA ILE A 251 28.49 -19.60 19.82
C ILE A 251 29.89 -19.90 20.34
N GLU A 252 30.13 -19.70 21.63
CA GLU A 252 31.38 -20.05 22.30
C GLU A 252 31.19 -21.34 23.08
N VAL A 253 31.87 -22.43 22.66
CA VAL A 253 31.85 -23.71 23.36
C VAL A 253 32.99 -23.72 24.36
N VAL A 254 32.64 -23.93 25.62
CA VAL A 254 33.56 -23.99 26.74
C VAL A 254 33.65 -25.41 27.34
N ASP A 255 34.68 -25.69 28.12
CA ASP A 255 34.83 -26.92 28.91
C ASP A 255 34.99 -26.48 30.39
N ASN A 256 33.88 -26.38 31.05
CA ASN A 256 33.85 -26.00 32.47
C ASN A 256 32.93 -26.97 33.25
N PRO A 257 33.06 -27.02 34.58
CA PRO A 257 32.27 -27.92 35.42
C PRO A 257 30.86 -27.43 35.70
N ASN A 258 30.43 -26.37 35.01
CA ASN A 258 29.12 -25.78 35.12
C ASN A 258 28.12 -26.55 34.29
N HIS A 259 26.87 -26.65 34.72
CA HIS A 259 25.74 -27.14 33.98
C HIS A 259 24.81 -25.96 33.65
N ALA A 260 24.18 -25.99 32.49
CA ALA A 260 23.18 -25.00 32.15
C ALA A 260 21.91 -25.17 33.01
N PRO A 261 21.26 -24.09 33.43
CA PRO A 261 19.94 -24.19 34.05
C PRO A 261 18.95 -24.82 33.08
N ASP A 262 17.85 -25.38 33.59
CA ASP A 262 16.77 -26.04 32.81
C ASP A 262 15.49 -25.25 32.99
N VAL A 263 14.95 -24.68 31.90
CA VAL A 263 13.63 -24.02 31.84
C VAL A 263 12.57 -25.07 31.64
N GLN A 264 11.58 -25.13 32.49
CA GLN A 264 10.49 -26.10 32.38
C GLN A 264 9.72 -25.88 31.05
N ALA A 265 9.55 -26.96 30.26
CA ALA A 265 8.85 -26.95 29.01
C ALA A 265 7.40 -26.41 29.13
N ILE A 266 6.99 -25.58 28.19
CA ILE A 266 5.71 -24.88 28.16
C ILE A 266 4.92 -25.34 26.93
N ASN A 267 3.62 -25.65 27.14
CA ASN A 267 2.76 -26.02 26.02
C ASN A 267 2.24 -24.77 25.30
N ASP A 268 2.14 -24.84 23.97
CA ASP A 268 1.50 -23.83 23.14
C ASP A 268 0.11 -23.51 23.65
N THR A 269 -0.29 -22.26 23.54
CA THR A 269 -1.51 -21.73 24.16
C THR A 269 -2.30 -20.88 23.17
N CYS A 270 -3.63 -20.98 23.27
CA CYS A 270 -4.55 -20.08 22.58
C CYS A 270 -5.33 -19.27 23.60
N ILE A 271 -5.56 -17.99 23.29
CA ILE A 271 -6.33 -17.09 24.15
C ILE A 271 -7.30 -16.26 23.30
N ILE A 272 -8.48 -16.02 23.83
CA ILE A 272 -9.44 -15.09 23.20
C ILE A 272 -9.01 -13.65 23.49
N ALA A 273 -8.98 -12.80 22.48
CA ALA A 273 -8.65 -11.39 22.62
C ALA A 273 -9.60 -10.69 23.62
N GLY A 274 -9.02 -9.91 24.52
CA GLY A 274 -9.71 -9.29 25.64
C GLY A 274 -9.60 -10.04 26.96
N GLU A 275 -9.00 -11.23 26.97
CA GLU A 275 -8.70 -12.01 28.17
C GLU A 275 -7.25 -11.76 28.63
N THR A 276 -6.96 -12.04 29.89
CA THR A 276 -5.64 -11.96 30.48
C THR A 276 -4.97 -13.33 30.50
N LEU A 277 -3.82 -13.45 29.86
CA LEU A 277 -2.97 -14.63 29.88
C LEU A 277 -1.94 -14.50 31.01
N SER A 278 -1.93 -15.45 31.93
CA SER A 278 -0.99 -15.50 33.05
C SER A 278 -0.31 -16.85 33.13
N LEU A 279 1.01 -16.85 33.30
CA LEU A 279 1.82 -18.05 33.39
C LEU A 279 2.92 -17.88 34.47
N VAL A 280 3.17 -18.91 35.28
CA VAL A 280 4.36 -19.03 36.08
C VAL A 280 5.36 -19.90 35.33
N VAL A 281 6.55 -19.37 35.09
CA VAL A 281 7.65 -20.07 34.44
C VAL A 281 8.67 -20.41 35.50
N THR A 282 9.11 -21.66 35.53
CA THR A 282 10.09 -22.12 36.51
C THR A 282 11.37 -22.57 35.80
N ALA A 283 12.50 -22.15 36.30
CA ALA A 283 13.80 -22.71 35.92
C ALA A 283 14.55 -23.24 37.12
N THR A 284 15.33 -24.30 36.94
CA THR A 284 16.11 -24.98 37.97
C THR A 284 17.55 -25.18 37.53
N ASP A 285 18.47 -25.20 38.51
CA ASP A 285 19.86 -25.47 38.27
C ASP A 285 20.33 -26.56 39.25
N GLU A 286 21.07 -27.52 38.75
CA GLU A 286 21.61 -28.60 39.59
C GLU A 286 22.89 -28.19 40.34
N ASP A 287 23.51 -27.06 39.95
CA ASP A 287 24.72 -26.54 40.59
C ASP A 287 24.39 -25.75 41.85
N ILE A 288 24.79 -26.27 42.96
CA ILE A 288 24.49 -25.72 44.29
C ILE A 288 25.22 -24.38 44.49
N GLY A 289 24.45 -23.33 44.78
CA GLY A 289 24.97 -22.03 45.17
C GLY A 289 25.11 -21.07 44.02
N GLN A 290 24.62 -21.43 42.83
CA GLN A 290 24.50 -20.53 41.70
C GLN A 290 23.14 -19.81 41.72
N THR A 291 23.13 -18.56 41.25
CA THR A 291 21.94 -17.72 41.14
C THR A 291 21.45 -17.75 39.70
N ILE A 292 20.21 -18.17 39.49
CA ILE A 292 19.58 -18.17 38.17
C ILE A 292 18.88 -16.81 37.95
N THR A 293 19.13 -16.20 36.79
CA THR A 293 18.40 -15.05 36.31
C THR A 293 17.48 -15.51 35.19
N LEU A 294 16.15 -15.35 35.37
CA LEU A 294 15.15 -15.71 34.37
C LEU A 294 14.64 -14.44 33.70
N THR A 295 14.74 -14.38 32.41
CA THR A 295 14.30 -13.25 31.56
C THR A 295 13.35 -13.72 30.49
N ALA A 296 12.61 -12.78 29.88
CA ALA A 296 11.71 -13.08 28.77
C ALA A 296 11.82 -12.01 27.65
N ALA A 297 11.77 -12.46 26.41
CA ALA A 297 11.75 -11.59 25.24
C ALA A 297 10.77 -12.16 24.20
N GLY A 298 10.29 -11.34 23.28
CA GLY A 298 9.41 -11.79 22.21
C GLY A 298 8.32 -10.81 21.85
N GLY A 299 7.50 -11.17 20.87
CA GLY A 299 6.46 -10.31 20.30
C GLY A 299 5.52 -9.64 21.30
N PRO A 300 4.99 -10.37 22.32
CA PRO A 300 4.07 -9.77 23.30
C PRO A 300 4.64 -8.59 24.09
N PHE A 301 5.95 -8.46 24.21
CA PHE A 301 6.61 -7.31 24.87
C PHE A 301 6.88 -6.15 23.93
N ALA A 302 6.84 -6.40 22.61
CA ALA A 302 7.19 -5.43 21.57
C ALA A 302 5.97 -4.76 20.94
N VAL A 303 4.74 -5.23 21.21
CA VAL A 303 3.51 -4.63 20.72
C VAL A 303 3.26 -3.25 21.34
N ASP A 304 2.73 -2.31 20.55
CA ASP A 304 2.47 -0.93 20.98
C ASP A 304 1.31 -0.82 21.98
N VAL A 305 0.30 -1.68 21.84
CA VAL A 305 -0.91 -1.67 22.67
C VAL A 305 -0.82 -2.80 23.69
N SER A 306 -1.00 -2.46 24.95
CA SER A 306 -1.04 -3.42 26.06
C SER A 306 0.08 -4.50 26.01
N PRO A 307 1.37 -4.10 26.03
CA PRO A 307 2.47 -5.05 26.01
C PRO A 307 2.44 -5.96 27.24
N ALA A 308 2.97 -7.17 27.08
CA ALA A 308 3.12 -8.13 28.18
C ALA A 308 4.12 -7.64 29.21
N VAL A 309 4.00 -8.16 30.42
CA VAL A 309 4.92 -7.92 31.53
C VAL A 309 5.47 -9.27 32.03
N PHE A 310 6.76 -9.31 32.29
CA PHE A 310 7.42 -10.43 32.96
C PHE A 310 8.21 -9.94 34.16
N ASP A 311 7.98 -10.55 35.31
CA ASP A 311 8.62 -10.17 36.57
C ASP A 311 9.24 -11.43 37.20
N SER A 312 10.54 -11.36 37.51
CA SER A 312 11.29 -12.45 38.11
C SER A 312 12.42 -11.89 38.95
N ASP A 313 12.55 -12.37 40.19
CA ASP A 313 13.68 -12.06 41.07
C ASP A 313 14.71 -13.18 40.98
N PRO A 314 15.99 -12.89 40.66
CA PRO A 314 17.05 -13.90 40.66
C PRO A 314 17.11 -14.69 41.96
N SER A 315 17.25 -16.01 41.85
CA SER A 315 17.20 -16.93 43.01
C SER A 315 18.21 -18.07 42.89
N GLU A 316 18.68 -18.58 44.04
CA GLU A 316 19.64 -19.67 44.11
C GLU A 316 18.94 -21.03 43.88
N GLY A 317 19.38 -21.77 42.83
CA GLY A 317 18.99 -23.14 42.53
C GLY A 317 17.60 -23.33 41.90
N ILE A 318 16.64 -22.43 42.14
CA ILE A 318 15.32 -22.42 41.55
C ILE A 318 14.81 -20.98 41.45
N VAL A 319 14.28 -20.61 40.31
CA VAL A 319 13.67 -19.29 40.05
C VAL A 319 12.28 -19.45 39.47
N GLU A 320 11.37 -18.58 39.90
CA GLU A 320 10.03 -18.46 39.30
C GLU A 320 9.86 -17.06 38.70
N GLY A 321 9.36 -17.01 37.48
CA GLY A 321 9.00 -15.77 36.81
C GLY A 321 7.50 -15.71 36.54
N PHE A 322 6.93 -14.53 36.60
CA PHE A 322 5.51 -14.28 36.42
C PHE A 322 5.26 -13.54 35.09
N PHE A 323 4.67 -14.23 34.13
CA PHE A 323 4.22 -13.63 32.85
C PHE A 323 2.76 -13.20 32.96
N GLU A 324 2.45 -11.98 32.54
CA GLU A 324 1.08 -11.49 32.41
C GLU A 324 0.94 -10.70 31.11
N TRP A 325 -0.08 -11.02 30.32
CA TRP A 325 -0.44 -10.31 29.11
C TRP A 325 -1.95 -10.07 29.04
N ASN A 326 -2.34 -8.79 29.05
CA ASN A 326 -3.72 -8.37 28.83
C ASN A 326 -3.95 -8.20 27.34
N THR A 327 -4.49 -9.22 26.68
CA THR A 327 -4.70 -9.21 25.22
C THR A 327 -5.80 -8.25 24.83
N THR A 328 -5.72 -7.70 23.62
CA THR A 328 -6.72 -6.81 23.02
C THR A 328 -7.05 -7.23 21.58
N CYS A 329 -8.05 -6.61 20.98
CA CYS A 329 -8.42 -6.93 19.61
C CYS A 329 -7.35 -6.58 18.57
N GLU A 330 -6.46 -5.65 18.86
CA GLU A 330 -5.32 -5.32 18.01
C GLU A 330 -4.27 -6.44 17.94
N HIS A 331 -4.30 -7.38 18.88
CA HIS A 331 -3.39 -8.54 18.86
C HIS A 331 -3.89 -9.72 18.00
N ILE A 332 -5.10 -9.63 17.44
CA ILE A 332 -5.65 -10.68 16.57
C ILE A 332 -4.90 -10.64 15.23
N ARG A 333 -4.24 -11.75 14.89
CA ARG A 333 -3.53 -11.93 13.61
C ARG A 333 -3.46 -13.39 13.21
N ASN A 334 -3.11 -13.64 11.95
CA ASN A 334 -3.00 -15.01 11.44
C ASN A 334 -1.84 -15.77 12.09
N GLU A 335 -0.71 -15.11 12.30
CA GLU A 335 0.48 -15.74 12.86
C GLU A 335 0.48 -15.70 14.39
N PHE A 336 1.20 -16.64 14.99
CA PHE A 336 1.36 -16.69 16.45
C PHE A 336 2.36 -15.66 16.96
N TYR A 337 2.31 -15.41 18.25
CA TYR A 337 3.34 -14.70 19.00
C TYR A 337 4.28 -15.72 19.64
N THR A 338 5.57 -15.43 19.64
CA THR A 338 6.56 -16.22 20.35
C THR A 338 7.09 -15.45 21.56
N VAL A 339 7.12 -16.09 22.71
CA VAL A 339 7.86 -15.65 23.90
C VAL A 339 9.00 -16.62 24.12
N VAL A 340 10.20 -16.10 24.28
CA VAL A 340 11.39 -16.88 24.62
C VAL A 340 11.74 -16.57 26.05
N PHE A 341 11.72 -17.57 26.93
CA PHE A 341 12.22 -17.48 28.29
C PHE A 341 13.68 -17.97 28.29
N LYS A 342 14.58 -17.17 28.87
CA LYS A 342 16.00 -17.48 29.01
C LYS A 342 16.34 -17.53 30.51
N ALA A 343 16.77 -18.68 30.98
CA ALA A 343 17.42 -18.83 32.27
C ALA A 343 18.94 -18.78 32.07
N GLU A 344 19.64 -18.02 32.89
CA GLU A 344 21.09 -17.87 32.86
C GLU A 344 21.63 -17.91 34.29
N ASP A 345 22.65 -18.74 34.51
CA ASP A 345 23.34 -18.86 35.82
C ASP A 345 24.33 -17.69 36.01
N ASP A 346 24.86 -17.60 37.26
CA ASP A 346 25.89 -16.62 37.60
C ASP A 346 27.27 -17.27 37.78
N PHE A 347 27.54 -18.40 37.08
CA PHE A 347 28.83 -19.06 37.17
C PHE A 347 29.97 -18.13 36.77
N GLY A 348 30.78 -17.69 37.71
CA GLY A 348 31.79 -16.72 37.40
C GLY A 348 32.76 -16.37 38.54
N PHE A 349 33.87 -17.10 38.69
CA PHE A 349 35.08 -16.60 39.35
C PHE A 349 36.33 -17.22 38.72
N GLY A 350 36.77 -16.76 37.52
CA GLY A 350 38.06 -17.20 36.95
C GLY A 350 38.16 -16.91 35.42
N PRO A 351 39.30 -17.15 34.80
CA PRO A 351 39.46 -16.89 33.35
C PRO A 351 38.79 -17.94 32.43
N SER A 352 37.94 -18.80 32.95
CA SER A 352 37.15 -19.82 32.23
C SER A 352 35.78 -19.98 32.87
N SER A 353 35.14 -18.88 33.24
CA SER A 353 33.90 -18.85 34.01
C SER A 353 32.87 -18.05 33.23
N GLU A 354 32.34 -18.69 32.21
CA GLU A 354 31.26 -18.11 31.39
C GLU A 354 29.91 -18.65 31.87
N PRO A 355 28.87 -17.82 32.07
CA PRO A 355 27.55 -18.28 32.45
C PRO A 355 26.96 -19.10 31.29
N LEU A 356 26.19 -20.13 31.68
CA LEU A 356 25.45 -20.94 30.73
C LEU A 356 23.96 -20.58 30.76
N SER A 357 23.26 -20.86 29.69
CA SER A 357 21.85 -20.55 29.58
C SER A 357 21.06 -21.65 28.88
N ASP A 358 19.78 -21.77 29.25
CA ASP A 358 18.77 -22.52 28.51
C ASP A 358 17.63 -21.62 28.12
N GLN A 359 17.05 -21.91 26.93
CA GLN A 359 16.00 -21.10 26.34
C GLN A 359 14.82 -21.96 25.90
N GLU A 360 13.62 -21.62 26.38
CA GLU A 360 12.36 -22.26 26.01
C GLU A 360 11.45 -21.27 25.25
N ALA A 361 10.97 -21.69 24.08
CA ALA A 361 10.08 -20.90 23.25
C ALA A 361 8.63 -21.29 23.48
N TRP A 362 7.79 -20.34 23.76
CA TRP A 362 6.35 -20.49 23.98
C TRP A 362 5.56 -19.81 22.85
N VAL A 363 4.69 -20.60 22.19
CA VAL A 363 3.83 -20.13 21.11
C VAL A 363 2.44 -19.76 21.64
N ILE A 364 1.98 -18.55 21.31
CA ILE A 364 0.68 -18.01 21.74
C ILE A 364 -0.11 -17.56 20.53
N TYR A 365 -1.31 -18.13 20.36
CA TYR A 365 -2.29 -17.68 19.38
C TYR A 365 -3.32 -16.78 20.06
N VAL A 366 -3.52 -15.57 19.53
CA VAL A 366 -4.59 -14.66 19.97
C VAL A 366 -5.75 -14.75 18.99
N LEU A 367 -6.86 -15.31 19.46
CA LEU A 367 -8.05 -15.58 18.66
C LEU A 367 -9.05 -14.45 18.79
N ALA A 368 -9.76 -14.14 17.70
CA ALA A 368 -10.89 -13.24 17.77
C ALA A 368 -12.06 -13.88 18.56
N PRO A 369 -12.72 -13.12 19.46
CA PRO A 369 -13.88 -13.61 20.20
C PRO A 369 -15.00 -14.05 19.26
N PRO A 370 -15.78 -15.08 19.63
CA PRO A 370 -16.90 -15.52 18.81
C PRO A 370 -18.02 -14.46 18.80
N PRO A 371 -18.71 -14.25 17.66
CA PRO A 371 -19.99 -13.53 17.67
C PRO A 371 -21.00 -14.26 18.58
N GLU A 372 -21.67 -13.51 19.44
CA GLU A 372 -22.57 -14.08 20.45
C GLU A 372 -24.04 -14.11 19.99
N ASN A 373 -24.82 -14.98 20.61
CA ASN A 373 -26.29 -15.09 20.46
C ASN A 373 -26.71 -15.27 18.98
N VAL A 374 -25.99 -16.12 18.24
CA VAL A 374 -26.43 -16.50 16.90
C VAL A 374 -27.74 -17.26 16.97
N VAL A 375 -28.75 -16.70 16.31
CA VAL A 375 -30.09 -17.24 16.18
C VAL A 375 -30.43 -17.38 14.70
N ALA A 376 -31.00 -18.51 14.34
CA ALA A 376 -31.55 -18.77 13.01
C ALA A 376 -33.07 -18.91 13.10
N GLU A 377 -33.81 -18.13 12.32
CA GLU A 377 -35.25 -18.14 12.28
C GLU A 377 -35.77 -18.32 10.85
N ALA A 378 -36.69 -19.24 10.67
CA ALA A 378 -37.37 -19.40 9.38
C ALA A 378 -38.37 -18.26 9.17
N GLN A 379 -38.25 -17.56 8.02
CA GLN A 379 -39.15 -16.49 7.63
C GLN A 379 -39.57 -16.65 6.16
N GLY A 380 -40.84 -17.05 5.97
CA GLY A 380 -41.34 -17.28 4.61
C GLY A 380 -40.59 -18.40 3.88
N ASN A 381 -39.79 -18.07 2.91
CA ASN A 381 -38.98 -19.00 2.12
C ASN A 381 -37.48 -18.91 2.36
N SER A 382 -37.08 -18.25 3.43
CA SER A 382 -35.69 -17.99 3.79
C SER A 382 -35.44 -18.26 5.28
N ILE A 383 -34.19 -18.38 5.65
CA ILE A 383 -33.78 -18.40 7.06
C ILE A 383 -33.02 -17.12 7.35
N LEU A 384 -33.54 -16.34 8.33
CA LEU A 384 -32.83 -15.17 8.84
C LEU A 384 -31.88 -15.59 9.96
N VAL A 385 -30.60 -15.30 9.77
CA VAL A 385 -29.55 -15.49 10.78
C VAL A 385 -29.24 -14.14 11.38
N THR A 386 -29.25 -14.03 12.69
CA THR A 386 -28.97 -12.80 13.45
C THR A 386 -28.00 -13.10 14.58
N TRP A 387 -27.22 -12.11 14.97
CA TRP A 387 -26.30 -12.15 16.11
C TRP A 387 -26.21 -10.77 16.77
N ASP A 388 -25.56 -10.70 17.92
CA ASP A 388 -25.52 -9.49 18.71
C ASP A 388 -24.85 -8.35 17.92
N SER A 389 -25.44 -7.15 18.01
CA SER A 389 -24.91 -5.94 17.38
C SER A 389 -23.75 -5.31 18.14
N LEU A 390 -23.44 -5.79 19.34
CA LEU A 390 -22.35 -5.33 20.17
C LEU A 390 -21.21 -6.34 20.13
N TYR A 391 -20.43 -6.32 19.05
CA TYR A 391 -19.22 -7.12 18.94
C TYR A 391 -18.04 -6.35 19.53
N SER A 392 -17.28 -6.98 20.44
CA SER A 392 -16.24 -6.30 21.24
C SER A 392 -15.10 -5.71 20.38
N CYS A 393 -14.78 -6.34 19.26
CA CYS A 393 -13.71 -5.94 18.36
C CYS A 393 -14.18 -5.19 17.09
N PHE A 394 -15.43 -4.73 17.05
CA PHE A 394 -16.02 -4.14 15.85
C PHE A 394 -15.32 -2.86 15.34
N ASN A 395 -14.72 -2.07 16.24
CA ASN A 395 -14.12 -0.78 15.90
C ASN A 395 -12.59 -0.82 15.75
N THR A 396 -11.97 -2.00 15.70
CA THR A 396 -10.52 -2.12 15.46
C THR A 396 -10.21 -2.05 13.97
N GLU A 397 -9.03 -1.52 13.63
CA GLU A 397 -8.63 -1.30 12.23
C GLU A 397 -8.50 -2.61 11.45
N ASN A 398 -8.09 -3.68 12.13
CA ASN A 398 -7.91 -5.02 11.56
C ASN A 398 -9.23 -5.84 11.43
N PHE A 399 -10.37 -5.32 11.92
CA PHE A 399 -11.66 -5.99 11.74
C PHE A 399 -12.19 -5.79 10.32
N LEU A 400 -12.49 -6.88 9.62
CA LEU A 400 -12.98 -6.86 8.23
C LEU A 400 -14.49 -7.09 8.14
N GLY A 401 -15.06 -7.95 9.00
CA GLY A 401 -16.47 -8.30 8.95
C GLY A 401 -16.78 -9.65 9.57
N PHE A 402 -17.87 -10.26 9.10
CA PHE A 402 -18.33 -11.58 9.57
C PHE A 402 -18.52 -12.54 8.41
N THR A 403 -18.08 -13.79 8.59
CA THR A 403 -18.37 -14.90 7.66
C THR A 403 -19.48 -15.77 8.23
N ILE A 404 -20.48 -16.05 7.40
CA ILE A 404 -21.63 -16.90 7.73
C ILE A 404 -21.37 -18.29 7.18
N TRP A 405 -21.49 -19.27 8.05
CA TRP A 405 -21.28 -20.68 7.75
C TRP A 405 -22.58 -21.46 7.89
N ARG A 406 -22.82 -22.37 6.96
CA ARG A 406 -24.00 -23.21 6.95
C ARG A 406 -23.63 -24.69 6.82
N LYS A 407 -24.41 -25.54 7.49
CA LYS A 407 -24.33 -27.00 7.40
C LYS A 407 -25.73 -27.61 7.39
N ILE A 408 -25.92 -28.69 6.66
CA ILE A 408 -27.17 -29.45 6.69
C ILE A 408 -27.24 -30.28 8.00
N GLY A 409 -28.39 -30.20 8.68
CA GLY A 409 -28.61 -30.80 10.00
C GLY A 409 -28.24 -29.82 11.12
N CYS A 410 -28.68 -30.12 12.33
CA CYS A 410 -28.31 -29.37 13.52
C CYS A 410 -27.24 -30.16 14.27
N ASP A 411 -26.12 -29.56 14.60
CA ASP A 411 -25.03 -30.21 15.31
C ASP A 411 -24.77 -29.61 16.70
N THR A 412 -23.98 -30.33 17.51
CA THR A 412 -23.54 -29.94 18.85
C THR A 412 -22.03 -30.07 18.95
N LEU A 413 -21.29 -29.65 17.87
CA LEU A 413 -19.86 -29.72 17.85
C LEU A 413 -19.24 -28.78 18.90
N ASP A 414 -18.37 -29.35 19.72
CA ASP A 414 -17.41 -28.58 20.53
C ASP A 414 -16.09 -28.48 19.75
N PHE A 415 -15.48 -27.31 19.79
CA PHE A 415 -14.24 -27.01 19.09
C PHE A 415 -13.05 -27.03 20.02
N ASP A 416 -11.88 -27.30 19.47
CA ASP A 416 -10.61 -27.09 20.14
C ASP A 416 -10.46 -25.62 20.55
N GLU A 417 -9.76 -25.36 21.66
CA GLU A 417 -9.55 -24.00 22.16
C GLU A 417 -8.83 -23.09 21.14
N CYS A 418 -8.08 -23.70 20.21
CA CYS A 418 -7.36 -23.01 19.14
C CYS A 418 -8.09 -22.95 17.80
N GLN A 419 -9.37 -23.31 17.77
CA GLN A 419 -10.12 -23.38 16.52
C GLN A 419 -10.30 -22.00 15.86
N ARG A 420 -9.93 -21.89 14.58
CA ARG A 420 -10.13 -20.73 13.72
C ARG A 420 -10.93 -21.13 12.49
N GLY A 421 -12.05 -20.43 12.23
CA GLY A 421 -12.95 -20.80 11.13
C GLY A 421 -13.65 -22.15 11.32
N LEU A 422 -14.26 -22.65 10.26
CA LEU A 422 -15.05 -23.90 10.25
C LEU A 422 -14.68 -24.83 9.08
N GLU A 423 -13.56 -24.57 8.41
CA GLU A 423 -13.03 -25.43 7.37
C GLU A 423 -12.77 -26.84 7.90
N GLY A 424 -13.23 -27.85 7.16
CA GLY A 424 -13.07 -29.27 7.55
C GLY A 424 -14.11 -29.81 8.50
N TYR A 425 -15.02 -28.98 9.06
CA TYR A 425 -16.10 -29.40 9.96
C TYR A 425 -17.44 -29.67 9.24
N GLY A 426 -17.43 -29.61 7.90
CA GLY A 426 -18.62 -29.84 7.07
C GLY A 426 -19.56 -28.62 6.99
N TYR A 427 -19.05 -27.45 7.36
CA TYR A 427 -19.72 -26.18 7.12
C TYR A 427 -19.21 -25.58 5.83
N ASP A 428 -20.11 -24.99 5.06
CA ASP A 428 -19.81 -24.18 3.88
C ASP A 428 -19.89 -22.69 4.24
N SER A 429 -18.89 -21.90 3.84
CA SER A 429 -18.96 -20.44 3.88
C SER A 429 -19.93 -19.98 2.80
N ILE A 430 -21.08 -19.37 3.21
CA ILE A 430 -22.15 -19.00 2.28
C ILE A 430 -22.24 -17.49 2.05
N ALA A 431 -21.68 -16.68 2.93
CA ALA A 431 -21.70 -15.23 2.79
C ALA A 431 -20.64 -14.55 3.66
N PHE A 432 -20.26 -13.35 3.24
CA PHE A 432 -19.49 -12.40 4.02
C PHE A 432 -20.30 -11.10 4.16
N VAL A 433 -20.32 -10.51 5.37
CA VAL A 433 -20.93 -9.21 5.64
C VAL A 433 -19.97 -8.35 6.45
N ASP A 434 -19.77 -7.10 6.04
CA ASP A 434 -18.80 -6.18 6.65
C ASP A 434 -19.31 -5.57 7.99
N THR A 435 -20.51 -5.03 8.00
CA THR A 435 -21.08 -4.30 9.16
C THR A 435 -22.44 -4.79 9.60
N ALA A 436 -23.11 -5.62 8.81
CA ALA A 436 -24.44 -6.13 9.16
C ALA A 436 -24.33 -7.20 10.24
N HIS A 437 -25.29 -7.18 11.19
CA HIS A 437 -25.45 -8.21 12.23
C HIS A 437 -26.60 -9.18 11.90
N ARG A 438 -26.84 -9.37 10.63
CA ARG A 438 -27.87 -10.28 10.11
C ARG A 438 -27.52 -10.71 8.69
N TYR A 439 -27.90 -11.90 8.36
CA TYR A 439 -27.83 -12.44 7.01
C TYR A 439 -29.10 -13.24 6.70
N ARG A 440 -29.60 -13.17 5.49
CA ARG A 440 -30.78 -13.89 5.05
C ARG A 440 -30.40 -14.92 4.01
N ASP A 441 -30.57 -16.19 4.35
CA ASP A 441 -30.28 -17.31 3.46
C ASP A 441 -31.53 -17.71 2.67
N PHE A 442 -31.46 -17.50 1.35
CA PHE A 442 -32.50 -17.93 0.41
C PHE A 442 -32.25 -19.30 -0.21
N ALA A 443 -31.00 -19.79 -0.14
CA ALA A 443 -30.58 -21.05 -0.72
C ALA A 443 -30.91 -22.23 0.24
N VAL A 444 -32.15 -22.29 0.73
CA VAL A 444 -32.62 -23.26 1.70
C VAL A 444 -33.85 -24.04 1.17
N VAL A 445 -33.98 -25.26 1.59
CA VAL A 445 -35.05 -26.16 1.14
C VAL A 445 -36.03 -26.40 2.28
N HIS A 446 -37.32 -26.33 1.99
CA HIS A 446 -38.39 -26.61 2.95
C HIS A 446 -38.31 -28.07 3.48
N GLY A 447 -38.48 -28.22 4.80
CA GLY A 447 -38.38 -29.50 5.51
C GLY A 447 -36.94 -29.94 5.79
N GLN A 448 -35.95 -29.12 5.43
CA GLN A 448 -34.55 -29.37 5.74
C GLN A 448 -34.12 -28.51 6.93
N VAL A 449 -33.51 -29.12 7.92
CA VAL A 449 -32.89 -28.41 9.05
C VAL A 449 -31.50 -27.96 8.65
N TYR A 450 -31.17 -26.73 8.98
CA TYR A 450 -29.86 -26.11 8.77
C TYR A 450 -29.27 -25.63 10.09
N SER A 451 -27.98 -25.75 10.19
CA SER A 451 -27.13 -25.23 11.26
C SER A 451 -26.33 -24.02 10.74
N TYR A 452 -26.37 -22.92 11.46
CA TYR A 452 -25.61 -21.71 11.14
C TYR A 452 -24.67 -21.36 12.26
N ARG A 453 -23.46 -20.96 11.86
CA ARG A 453 -22.49 -20.33 12.75
C ARG A 453 -21.93 -19.09 12.07
N VAL A 454 -21.39 -18.18 12.87
CA VAL A 454 -20.77 -16.95 12.41
C VAL A 454 -19.37 -16.88 13.00
N THR A 455 -18.39 -16.50 12.19
CA THR A 455 -17.04 -16.15 12.65
C THR A 455 -16.76 -14.70 12.32
N ALA A 456 -16.09 -14.00 13.20
CA ALA A 456 -15.51 -12.71 12.88
C ALA A 456 -14.30 -12.92 11.96
N TYR A 457 -14.02 -11.96 11.09
CA TYR A 457 -12.95 -12.02 10.09
C TYR A 457 -12.04 -10.83 10.25
N PHE A 458 -10.76 -11.08 10.33
CA PHE A 458 -9.72 -10.09 10.59
C PHE A 458 -8.64 -10.18 9.52
N GLY A 459 -7.89 -9.10 9.36
CA GLY A 459 -6.75 -9.03 8.46
C GLY A 459 -6.18 -7.63 8.45
N GLU A 460 -4.94 -7.50 8.02
CA GLU A 460 -4.28 -6.23 7.86
C GLU A 460 -4.77 -5.52 6.59
N ARG A 461 -4.69 -4.18 6.57
CA ARG A 461 -5.09 -3.38 5.41
C ARG A 461 -3.90 -2.59 4.90
N SER A 462 -3.71 -2.58 3.57
CA SER A 462 -2.70 -1.73 2.95
C SER A 462 -3.02 -0.25 3.17
N GLU A 463 -1.99 0.56 3.43
CA GLU A 463 -2.16 2.02 3.64
C GLU A 463 -2.45 2.78 2.34
N ALA A 464 -2.04 2.23 1.19
CA ALA A 464 -2.18 2.86 -0.13
C ALA A 464 -3.43 2.40 -0.88
N ALA A 465 -4.04 3.26 -1.69
CA ALA A 465 -5.15 2.90 -2.57
C ALA A 465 -4.64 2.23 -3.87
N PRO A 466 -5.26 1.11 -4.35
CA PRO A 466 -6.46 0.49 -3.80
C PRO A 466 -6.18 -0.25 -2.48
N ILE A 467 -7.05 -0.07 -1.48
CA ILE A 467 -6.94 -0.77 -0.22
C ILE A 467 -7.24 -2.26 -0.47
N PHE A 468 -6.33 -3.12 -0.10
CA PHE A 468 -6.51 -4.58 -0.08
C PHE A 468 -6.19 -5.12 1.31
N THR A 469 -6.63 -6.33 1.59
CA THR A 469 -6.41 -7.02 2.86
C THR A 469 -5.39 -8.13 2.68
N TYR A 470 -4.62 -8.41 3.73
CA TYR A 470 -3.64 -9.50 3.77
C TYR A 470 -3.55 -10.08 5.18
N ASN A 471 -2.87 -11.23 5.33
CA ASN A 471 -2.73 -11.97 6.59
C ASN A 471 -4.11 -12.22 7.26
N GLU A 472 -5.09 -12.59 6.44
CA GLU A 472 -6.48 -12.74 6.86
C GLU A 472 -6.69 -13.98 7.75
N VAL A 473 -7.55 -13.84 8.77
CA VAL A 473 -7.84 -14.92 9.72
C VAL A 473 -9.29 -14.91 10.19
N HIS A 474 -9.88 -16.10 10.29
CA HIS A 474 -11.16 -16.32 10.96
C HIS A 474 -10.98 -16.41 12.48
N GLY A 475 -11.89 -15.81 13.22
CA GLY A 475 -11.98 -15.94 14.66
C GLY A 475 -12.58 -17.28 15.12
N TYR A 476 -12.74 -17.40 16.44
CA TYR A 476 -13.37 -18.56 17.06
C TYR A 476 -14.86 -18.65 16.64
N PRO A 477 -15.40 -19.86 16.35
CA PRO A 477 -16.78 -20.01 15.90
C PRO A 477 -17.81 -19.67 16.98
N SER A 478 -18.90 -19.04 16.56
CA SER A 478 -20.05 -18.73 17.43
C SER A 478 -20.78 -19.97 17.96
N ASN A 479 -21.76 -19.75 18.84
CA ASN A 479 -22.80 -20.75 19.13
C ASN A 479 -23.52 -21.15 17.83
N ASN A 480 -24.18 -22.32 17.88
CA ASN A 480 -24.97 -22.87 16.77
C ASN A 480 -26.40 -22.30 16.80
N GLY A 481 -26.85 -21.73 15.68
CA GLY A 481 -28.24 -21.40 15.41
C GLY A 481 -28.87 -22.41 14.45
N CYS A 482 -29.96 -23.07 14.83
CA CYS A 482 -30.61 -24.09 13.97
C CYS A 482 -32.02 -23.66 13.59
N ALA A 483 -32.38 -23.85 12.33
CA ALA A 483 -33.74 -23.60 11.84
C ALA A 483 -34.16 -24.61 10.77
N GLU A 484 -35.46 -24.80 10.70
CA GLU A 484 -36.11 -25.57 9.63
C GLU A 484 -37.14 -24.70 8.93
N LEU A 485 -37.09 -24.65 7.61
CA LEU A 485 -38.01 -23.85 6.81
C LEU A 485 -39.36 -24.52 6.64
N LYS A 486 -40.43 -23.92 7.16
CA LYS A 486 -41.82 -24.40 7.06
C LYS A 486 -42.64 -23.48 6.13
N ARG A 487 -43.63 -24.04 5.42
CA ARG A 487 -44.56 -23.30 4.54
C ARG A 487 -45.87 -23.01 5.25
N ASP A 488 -45.84 -22.29 6.34
CA ASP A 488 -46.95 -21.93 7.20
C ASP A 488 -47.44 -20.48 7.01
N LEU A 489 -46.75 -19.69 6.22
CA LEU A 489 -47.07 -18.31 5.89
C LEU A 489 -47.30 -18.10 4.38
N PRO A 490 -48.03 -17.03 3.97
CA PRO A 490 -48.15 -16.67 2.58
C PRO A 490 -46.78 -16.26 2.01
N ILE A 491 -46.53 -16.54 0.73
CA ILE A 491 -45.26 -16.29 0.04
C ILE A 491 -45.53 -15.41 -1.19
N ILE A 492 -45.05 -14.17 -1.18
CA ILE A 492 -45.23 -13.23 -2.30
C ILE A 492 -44.42 -13.72 -3.51
N ASN A 493 -45.05 -13.78 -4.69
CA ASN A 493 -44.44 -14.27 -5.94
C ASN A 493 -44.44 -13.21 -7.07
N HIS A 494 -45.24 -12.14 -6.97
CA HIS A 494 -45.21 -11.06 -7.94
C HIS A 494 -45.43 -9.71 -7.28
N VAL A 495 -44.61 -8.74 -7.69
CA VAL A 495 -44.79 -7.32 -7.40
C VAL A 495 -44.45 -6.56 -8.70
N SER A 496 -45.46 -6.47 -9.57
CA SER A 496 -45.26 -6.10 -11.00
C SER A 496 -46.02 -4.82 -11.34
N ILE A 497 -45.34 -3.83 -11.91
CA ILE A 497 -45.95 -2.58 -12.37
C ILE A 497 -46.87 -2.88 -13.57
N ARG A 498 -48.12 -2.40 -13.51
CA ARG A 498 -49.07 -2.49 -14.61
C ARG A 498 -49.25 -1.20 -15.33
N ASN A 499 -49.27 -0.06 -14.61
CA ASN A 499 -49.41 1.26 -15.21
C ASN A 499 -48.36 2.20 -14.55
N THR A 500 -47.58 2.91 -15.39
CA THR A 500 -46.62 3.94 -14.97
C THR A 500 -47.31 5.29 -15.05
N ASP A 501 -47.56 5.91 -13.88
CA ASP A 501 -48.19 7.23 -13.78
C ASP A 501 -47.86 7.88 -12.42
N THR A 502 -47.87 9.20 -12.34
CA THR A 502 -47.55 9.95 -11.10
C THR A 502 -48.71 9.97 -10.10
N GLU A 503 -49.95 9.72 -10.57
CA GLU A 503 -51.14 9.76 -9.71
C GLU A 503 -52.02 8.51 -9.81
N ASN A 504 -52.07 7.90 -11.00
CA ASN A 504 -52.92 6.76 -11.33
C ASN A 504 -52.14 5.49 -11.69
N GLY A 505 -50.92 5.40 -11.19
CA GLY A 505 -50.09 4.18 -11.33
C GLY A 505 -50.76 3.00 -10.68
N SER A 506 -50.45 1.78 -11.12
CA SER A 506 -51.00 0.55 -10.58
C SER A 506 -50.01 -0.60 -10.63
N LEU A 507 -50.18 -1.52 -9.64
CA LEU A 507 -49.27 -2.61 -9.40
C LEU A 507 -50.07 -3.89 -9.12
N LEU A 508 -49.60 -5.02 -9.63
CA LEU A 508 -50.12 -6.35 -9.33
C LEU A 508 -49.26 -6.99 -8.24
N LEU A 509 -49.88 -7.33 -7.12
CA LEU A 509 -49.31 -8.17 -6.08
C LEU A 509 -49.94 -9.57 -6.19
N GLN A 510 -49.10 -10.62 -6.18
CA GLN A 510 -49.58 -12.04 -6.08
C GLN A 510 -48.75 -12.81 -5.05
N TRP A 511 -49.36 -13.88 -4.53
CA TRP A 511 -48.74 -14.75 -3.51
C TRP A 511 -49.23 -16.18 -3.61
N TYR A 512 -48.44 -17.10 -3.00
CA TYR A 512 -48.88 -18.48 -2.72
C TYR A 512 -49.44 -18.52 -1.31
N ASN A 513 -50.55 -19.29 -1.13
CA ASN A 513 -51.12 -19.54 0.18
C ASN A 513 -50.29 -20.54 0.98
N PRO A 514 -50.32 -20.53 2.35
CA PRO A 514 -49.77 -21.59 3.16
C PRO A 514 -50.43 -22.92 2.87
N THR A 515 -49.78 -24.02 3.26
CA THR A 515 -50.37 -25.35 3.15
C THR A 515 -51.00 -25.79 4.47
N ALA A 516 -52.11 -26.53 4.45
CA ALA A 516 -52.77 -27.02 5.67
C ALA A 516 -51.84 -27.91 6.52
N GLU A 517 -50.94 -28.62 5.87
CA GLU A 517 -49.97 -29.50 6.50
C GLU A 517 -48.90 -28.71 7.28
N ALA A 518 -48.38 -27.67 6.67
CA ALA A 518 -47.35 -26.85 7.30
C ALA A 518 -47.92 -25.93 8.39
N LEU A 519 -49.14 -25.42 8.22
CA LEU A 519 -49.80 -24.49 9.17
C LEU A 519 -50.25 -25.18 10.47
N ASP A 520 -50.52 -26.50 10.48
CA ASP A 520 -51.15 -27.20 11.59
C ASP A 520 -52.45 -26.50 12.06
N THR A 521 -53.52 -26.69 11.29
CA THR A 521 -54.81 -26.02 11.52
C THR A 521 -55.51 -26.41 12.83
N ILE A 522 -54.98 -27.39 13.59
CA ILE A 522 -55.47 -27.76 14.93
C ILE A 522 -54.89 -26.82 15.98
N GLN A 523 -53.60 -26.51 15.88
CA GLN A 523 -52.91 -25.55 16.78
C GLN A 523 -53.20 -24.12 16.39
N ASN A 524 -53.42 -23.84 15.11
CA ASN A 524 -53.75 -22.53 14.57
C ASN A 524 -55.17 -22.51 13.99
N PRO A 525 -56.19 -22.35 14.83
CA PRO A 525 -57.60 -22.43 14.39
C PRO A 525 -58.04 -21.22 13.62
N ALA A 526 -59.13 -21.36 12.86
CA ALA A 526 -59.83 -20.24 12.22
C ALA A 526 -60.53 -19.31 13.25
N PRO A 527 -60.90 -18.03 12.93
CA PRO A 527 -60.81 -17.44 11.58
C PRO A 527 -59.41 -17.04 11.21
N TYR A 528 -59.13 -17.05 9.90
CA TYR A 528 -57.86 -16.58 9.36
C TYR A 528 -58.02 -15.19 8.72
N GLU A 529 -56.95 -14.35 8.82
CA GLU A 529 -56.96 -13.04 8.20
C GLU A 529 -55.63 -12.77 7.51
N TYR A 530 -55.69 -12.22 6.27
CA TYR A 530 -54.58 -11.59 5.59
C TYR A 530 -54.69 -10.08 5.74
N VAL A 531 -53.60 -9.42 6.15
CA VAL A 531 -53.49 -7.97 6.15
C VAL A 531 -52.32 -7.57 5.23
N ILE A 532 -52.66 -7.00 4.09
CA ILE A 532 -51.66 -6.58 3.10
C ILE A 532 -51.22 -5.17 3.40
N LYS A 533 -49.92 -5.00 3.61
CA LYS A 533 -49.30 -3.70 3.92
C LYS A 533 -48.35 -3.29 2.81
N ARG A 534 -48.20 -2.00 2.59
CA ARG A 534 -47.36 -1.38 1.59
C ARG A 534 -46.54 -0.24 2.23
N SER A 535 -45.30 -0.07 1.72
CA SER A 535 -44.48 1.12 1.90
C SER A 535 -43.92 1.60 0.56
N ALA A 536 -43.65 2.88 0.40
CA ALA A 536 -42.82 3.37 -0.66
C ALA A 536 -41.34 3.00 -0.37
N GLY A 537 -40.61 2.56 -1.38
CA GLY A 537 -39.23 2.06 -1.29
C GLY A 537 -39.14 0.56 -1.48
N PHE A 538 -38.01 -0.05 -1.03
CA PHE A 538 -37.72 -1.47 -1.28
C PHE A 538 -38.07 -2.39 -0.11
N THR A 539 -38.35 -1.85 1.09
CA THR A 539 -38.72 -2.62 2.28
C THR A 539 -39.95 -2.03 2.97
N VAL A 540 -40.70 -2.83 3.69
CA VAL A 540 -41.88 -2.38 4.44
C VAL A 540 -41.47 -1.89 5.82
N GLY A 541 -41.53 -0.57 6.03
CA GLY A 541 -41.14 0.09 7.29
C GLY A 541 -42.29 0.28 8.28
N GLY A 542 -41.97 0.84 9.46
CA GLY A 542 -42.92 1.10 10.55
C GLY A 542 -44.06 2.09 10.24
N SER A 543 -44.01 2.79 9.09
CA SER A 543 -45.07 3.71 8.60
C SER A 543 -45.84 3.12 7.40
N SER A 544 -45.97 1.78 7.34
CA SER A 544 -46.69 1.11 6.28
C SER A 544 -48.20 1.39 6.29
N GLU A 545 -48.80 1.38 5.09
CA GLU A 545 -50.27 1.54 4.91
C GLU A 545 -50.88 0.17 4.67
N ILE A 546 -52.10 -0.02 5.23
CA ILE A 546 -52.91 -1.21 4.93
C ILE A 546 -53.60 -0.98 3.59
N VAL A 547 -53.29 -1.82 2.61
CA VAL A 547 -53.87 -1.79 1.27
C VAL A 547 -55.20 -2.52 1.25
N GLN A 548 -55.24 -3.73 1.83
CA GLN A 548 -56.42 -4.58 1.88
C GLN A 548 -56.33 -5.62 3.02
N ALA A 549 -57.47 -6.05 3.54
CA ALA A 549 -57.54 -7.19 4.43
C ALA A 549 -58.61 -8.20 3.93
N PHE A 550 -58.35 -9.48 4.12
CA PHE A 550 -59.28 -10.59 3.83
C PHE A 550 -59.45 -11.44 5.07
N THR A 551 -60.69 -11.86 5.36
CA THR A 551 -61.02 -12.73 6.51
C THR A 551 -61.71 -13.99 6.03
N TYR A 552 -61.36 -15.16 6.59
CA TYR A 552 -61.85 -16.49 6.19
C TYR A 552 -62.26 -17.26 7.45
N ASP A 553 -63.50 -17.79 7.42
CA ASP A 553 -64.03 -18.58 8.54
C ASP A 553 -63.42 -20.00 8.56
N PHE A 554 -62.89 -20.51 7.45
CA PHE A 554 -62.22 -21.83 7.33
C PHE A 554 -60.99 -21.75 6.48
N PHE A 555 -59.99 -22.63 6.74
CA PHE A 555 -58.75 -22.69 5.95
C PHE A 555 -59.04 -23.00 4.47
N THR A 556 -60.03 -23.82 4.17
CA THR A 556 -60.43 -24.17 2.80
C THR A 556 -61.03 -23.01 1.98
N GLU A 557 -61.35 -21.90 2.62
CA GLU A 557 -61.88 -20.70 1.98
C GLU A 557 -60.75 -19.74 1.53
N ILE A 558 -59.53 -19.98 1.97
CA ILE A 558 -58.41 -19.13 1.57
C ILE A 558 -58.12 -19.34 0.08
N ALA A 559 -58.75 -18.51 -0.74
CA ALA A 559 -58.67 -18.60 -2.20
C ALA A 559 -58.01 -17.40 -2.87
N ASP A 560 -57.91 -16.26 -2.16
CA ASP A 560 -57.30 -15.06 -2.73
C ASP A 560 -55.78 -15.21 -2.81
N THR A 561 -55.24 -14.89 -3.96
CA THR A 561 -53.83 -15.00 -4.29
C THR A 561 -53.30 -13.78 -5.05
N SER A 562 -54.11 -12.72 -5.19
CA SER A 562 -53.70 -11.51 -5.88
C SER A 562 -54.58 -10.32 -5.57
N ILE A 563 -54.00 -9.13 -5.65
CA ILE A 563 -54.70 -7.83 -5.67
C ILE A 563 -54.07 -6.92 -6.74
N ILE A 564 -54.86 -5.92 -7.16
CA ILE A 564 -54.33 -4.76 -7.92
C ILE A 564 -54.39 -3.53 -7.04
N ASP A 565 -53.22 -3.03 -6.69
CA ASP A 565 -53.12 -1.75 -5.96
C ASP A 565 -53.07 -0.59 -6.97
N THR A 566 -53.81 0.50 -6.70
CA THR A 566 -54.04 1.61 -7.62
C THR A 566 -53.85 2.95 -6.95
N LEU A 567 -53.82 4.04 -7.75
CA LEU A 567 -53.60 5.41 -7.28
C LEU A 567 -52.22 5.60 -6.68
N LEU A 568 -51.20 4.98 -7.34
CA LEU A 568 -49.80 5.03 -6.94
C LEU A 568 -49.02 6.02 -7.81
N ASN A 569 -47.98 6.60 -7.23
CA ASN A 569 -46.93 7.25 -7.99
C ASN A 569 -45.86 6.23 -8.38
N THR A 570 -46.05 5.54 -9.48
CA THR A 570 -45.09 4.52 -9.95
C THR A 570 -43.96 5.07 -10.82
N VAL A 571 -43.94 6.39 -11.07
CA VAL A 571 -42.82 7.06 -11.76
C VAL A 571 -41.66 7.30 -10.80
N ASP A 572 -41.96 7.87 -9.62
CA ASP A 572 -40.92 8.33 -8.70
C ASP A 572 -40.62 7.34 -7.57
N ASN A 573 -41.43 6.29 -7.40
CA ASN A 573 -41.29 5.36 -6.28
C ASN A 573 -41.33 3.89 -6.69
N ALA A 574 -40.44 3.08 -6.08
CA ALA A 574 -40.66 1.67 -5.90
C ALA A 574 -41.68 1.47 -4.77
N TYR A 575 -42.34 0.32 -4.75
CA TYR A 575 -43.26 -0.06 -3.67
C TYR A 575 -42.95 -1.47 -3.18
N ALA A 576 -42.81 -1.60 -1.85
CA ALA A 576 -42.64 -2.90 -1.17
C ALA A 576 -43.93 -3.31 -0.46
N TYR A 577 -44.20 -4.61 -0.46
CA TYR A 577 -45.37 -5.22 0.15
C TYR A 577 -44.95 -6.33 1.11
N THR A 578 -45.76 -6.50 2.17
CA THR A 578 -45.76 -7.68 3.05
C THR A 578 -47.19 -8.13 3.30
N ILE A 579 -47.39 -9.38 3.70
CA ILE A 579 -48.71 -9.93 4.03
C ILE A 579 -48.62 -10.53 5.41
N GLU A 580 -49.26 -9.86 6.39
CA GLU A 580 -49.39 -10.43 7.73
C GLU A 580 -50.49 -11.50 7.70
N PHE A 581 -50.23 -12.63 8.35
CA PHE A 581 -51.17 -13.74 8.46
C PHE A 581 -51.59 -14.00 9.91
N TYR A 582 -52.86 -13.98 10.17
CA TYR A 582 -53.44 -14.16 11.50
C TYR A 582 -54.32 -15.42 11.60
N SER A 583 -54.33 -16.03 12.78
CA SER A 583 -55.20 -17.14 13.17
C SER A 583 -55.90 -16.77 14.48
N ASP A 584 -57.24 -16.83 14.53
CA ASP A 584 -58.07 -16.45 15.69
C ASP A 584 -57.65 -15.06 16.32
N GLY A 585 -57.30 -14.12 15.45
CA GLY A 585 -56.84 -12.79 15.84
C GLY A 585 -55.41 -12.67 16.33
N PHE A 586 -54.62 -13.77 16.37
CA PHE A 586 -53.22 -13.75 16.74
C PHE A 586 -52.32 -13.75 15.48
N LEU A 587 -51.35 -12.87 15.42
CA LEU A 587 -50.36 -12.82 14.33
C LEU A 587 -49.50 -14.08 14.35
N LEU A 588 -49.56 -14.87 13.29
CA LEU A 588 -48.68 -16.03 13.10
C LEU A 588 -47.32 -15.61 12.53
N GLY A 589 -47.34 -14.64 11.66
CA GLY A 589 -46.11 -14.11 11.01
C GLY A 589 -46.47 -13.25 9.82
N SER A 590 -45.45 -12.76 9.13
CA SER A 590 -45.55 -11.97 7.92
C SER A 590 -44.85 -12.65 6.77
N ALA A 591 -45.39 -12.50 5.56
CA ALA A 591 -44.62 -12.79 4.35
C ALA A 591 -43.36 -11.93 4.32
N GLU A 592 -42.33 -12.43 3.71
CA GLU A 592 -41.14 -11.68 3.43
C GLU A 592 -41.46 -10.49 2.52
N ASP A 593 -40.83 -9.37 2.78
CA ASP A 593 -41.03 -8.17 1.97
C ASP A 593 -40.60 -8.43 0.51
N ALA A 594 -41.42 -7.91 -0.42
CA ALA A 594 -41.05 -7.94 -1.84
C ALA A 594 -41.39 -6.59 -2.49
N SER A 595 -40.45 -6.05 -3.25
CA SER A 595 -40.60 -4.78 -3.94
C SER A 595 -40.84 -4.93 -5.44
N SER A 596 -41.39 -3.87 -6.03
CA SER A 596 -41.38 -3.71 -7.50
C SER A 596 -39.95 -3.46 -7.99
N VAL A 597 -39.69 -3.92 -9.22
CA VAL A 597 -38.48 -3.53 -9.95
C VAL A 597 -38.54 -2.05 -10.29
N TYR A 598 -37.54 -1.29 -9.88
CA TYR A 598 -37.45 0.16 -10.12
C TYR A 598 -36.29 0.47 -11.07
N LEU A 599 -36.65 0.88 -12.29
CA LEU A 599 -35.71 1.21 -13.37
C LEU A 599 -35.30 2.67 -13.28
N THR A 600 -34.02 2.91 -13.36
CA THR A 600 -33.43 4.24 -13.51
C THR A 600 -32.67 4.36 -14.82
N GLY A 601 -32.66 5.55 -15.41
CA GLY A 601 -31.94 5.82 -16.65
C GLY A 601 -31.08 7.07 -16.51
N SER A 602 -29.80 6.94 -16.87
CA SER A 602 -28.83 8.04 -16.87
C SER A 602 -28.38 8.33 -18.30
N PRO A 603 -28.38 9.62 -18.70
CA PRO A 603 -27.85 10.02 -19.99
C PRO A 603 -26.31 9.92 -20.02
N ALA A 604 -25.77 9.52 -21.17
CA ALA A 604 -24.36 9.59 -21.49
C ALA A 604 -24.19 9.88 -22.99
N ASP A 605 -22.97 10.12 -23.44
CA ASP A 605 -22.71 10.43 -24.84
C ASP A 605 -23.11 9.28 -25.78
N ASN A 606 -23.99 9.57 -26.72
CA ASN A 606 -24.56 8.62 -27.71
C ASN A 606 -25.10 7.32 -27.10
N ARG A 607 -25.44 7.31 -25.79
CA ARG A 607 -25.92 6.14 -25.06
C ARG A 607 -26.82 6.48 -23.89
N SER A 608 -27.62 5.51 -23.48
CA SER A 608 -28.40 5.53 -22.24
C SER A 608 -27.92 4.40 -21.34
N VAL A 609 -27.58 4.72 -20.09
CA VAL A 609 -27.22 3.75 -19.07
C VAL A 609 -28.46 3.46 -18.24
N LEU A 610 -28.87 2.21 -18.21
CA LEU A 610 -30.05 1.73 -17.50
C LEU A 610 -29.60 0.85 -16.34
N THR A 611 -30.07 1.17 -15.12
CA THR A 611 -29.88 0.36 -13.93
C THR A 611 -31.22 0.13 -13.26
N TRP A 612 -31.36 -0.95 -12.52
CA TRP A 612 -32.60 -1.19 -11.79
C TRP A 612 -32.32 -1.88 -10.47
N ASP A 613 -33.10 -1.48 -9.46
CA ASP A 613 -33.03 -1.95 -8.10
C ASP A 613 -34.30 -2.68 -7.71
N PHE A 614 -34.19 -3.61 -6.80
CA PHE A 614 -35.31 -4.38 -6.23
C PHE A 614 -34.85 -5.06 -4.94
N ASP A 615 -35.81 -5.38 -4.06
CA ASP A 615 -35.63 -6.28 -2.92
C ASP A 615 -36.75 -7.32 -2.95
N VAL A 616 -36.41 -8.57 -3.28
CA VAL A 616 -37.39 -9.63 -3.52
C VAL A 616 -36.89 -10.95 -2.90
N PRO A 617 -37.79 -11.81 -2.40
CA PRO A 617 -37.46 -13.06 -1.76
C PRO A 617 -37.18 -14.23 -2.73
N TRP A 618 -36.93 -13.95 -3.98
CA TRP A 618 -36.55 -14.90 -5.02
C TRP A 618 -35.31 -14.44 -5.79
N GLU A 619 -34.66 -15.35 -6.51
CA GLU A 619 -33.53 -15.05 -7.36
C GLU A 619 -33.99 -14.65 -8.77
N ASN A 620 -33.61 -13.43 -9.19
CA ASN A 620 -33.77 -13.01 -10.59
C ASN A 620 -32.55 -13.46 -11.38
N PHE A 621 -32.75 -14.27 -12.42
CA PHE A 621 -31.67 -14.89 -13.17
C PHE A 621 -31.40 -14.28 -14.54
N TYR A 622 -32.33 -13.50 -15.09
CA TYR A 622 -32.11 -12.62 -16.23
C TYR A 622 -33.17 -11.54 -16.34
N TYR A 623 -32.85 -10.52 -17.16
CA TYR A 623 -33.73 -9.36 -17.41
C TYR A 623 -33.85 -9.15 -18.90
N THR A 624 -35.05 -8.77 -19.40
CA THR A 624 -35.26 -8.34 -20.77
C THR A 624 -35.56 -6.86 -20.78
N ILE A 625 -34.77 -6.12 -21.56
CA ILE A 625 -34.89 -4.69 -21.76
C ILE A 625 -35.78 -4.46 -23.00
N PHE A 626 -36.75 -3.60 -22.83
CA PHE A 626 -37.64 -3.19 -23.92
C PHE A 626 -37.45 -1.69 -24.20
N LYS A 627 -37.45 -1.33 -25.47
CA LYS A 627 -37.32 0.05 -25.95
C LYS A 627 -38.57 0.44 -26.67
N GLU A 628 -39.06 1.66 -26.48
CA GLU A 628 -40.20 2.19 -27.19
C GLU A 628 -39.90 2.32 -28.70
N THR A 629 -40.80 1.83 -29.54
CA THR A 629 -40.58 1.77 -30.98
C THR A 629 -40.64 3.13 -31.68
N THR A 630 -41.44 4.03 -31.15
CA THR A 630 -41.57 5.42 -31.59
C THR A 630 -41.93 6.26 -30.38
N ALA A 631 -41.30 7.39 -30.20
CA ALA A 631 -41.49 8.26 -29.04
C ALA A 631 -42.98 8.58 -28.83
N GLY A 632 -43.47 8.29 -27.59
CA GLY A 632 -44.85 8.52 -27.18
C GLY A 632 -45.89 7.53 -27.74
N SER A 633 -45.47 6.42 -28.36
CA SER A 633 -46.40 5.39 -28.89
C SER A 633 -46.93 4.46 -27.80
N GLY A 634 -46.22 4.33 -26.69
CA GLY A 634 -46.50 3.33 -25.65
C GLY A 634 -46.27 1.87 -26.08
N VAL A 635 -45.71 1.65 -27.27
CA VAL A 635 -45.41 0.33 -27.81
C VAL A 635 -43.94 0.04 -27.67
N PHE A 636 -43.62 -1.03 -26.96
CA PHE A 636 -42.24 -1.41 -26.64
C PHE A 636 -41.89 -2.74 -27.28
N ASP A 637 -40.75 -2.78 -27.98
CA ASP A 637 -40.15 -3.99 -28.51
C ASP A 637 -38.96 -4.43 -27.68
N SER A 638 -38.72 -5.75 -27.63
CA SER A 638 -37.57 -6.32 -26.93
C SER A 638 -36.27 -5.87 -27.59
N LEU A 639 -35.39 -5.27 -26.82
CA LEU A 639 -34.10 -4.77 -27.28
C LEU A 639 -32.96 -5.76 -26.98
N SER A 640 -32.88 -6.23 -25.75
CA SER A 640 -31.80 -7.14 -25.29
C SER A 640 -32.21 -7.92 -24.04
N SER A 641 -31.43 -8.92 -23.69
CA SER A 641 -31.54 -9.62 -22.39
C SER A 641 -30.16 -9.73 -21.73
N VAL A 642 -30.11 -9.50 -20.42
CA VAL A 642 -28.89 -9.51 -19.60
C VAL A 642 -29.12 -10.26 -18.29
N THR A 643 -28.04 -10.65 -17.62
CA THR A 643 -28.07 -11.31 -16.29
C THR A 643 -27.88 -10.32 -15.15
N GLU A 644 -27.12 -9.24 -15.40
CA GLU A 644 -26.85 -8.20 -14.41
C GLU A 644 -27.90 -7.08 -14.48
N PRO A 645 -28.19 -6.39 -13.37
CA PRO A 645 -29.15 -5.29 -13.33
C PRO A 645 -28.62 -3.98 -13.94
N LEU A 646 -27.95 -4.10 -15.08
CA LEU A 646 -27.33 -3.00 -15.83
C LEU A 646 -27.40 -3.26 -17.32
N TYR A 647 -27.75 -2.25 -18.09
CA TYR A 647 -27.70 -2.29 -19.55
C TYR A 647 -27.29 -0.93 -20.12
N VAL A 648 -26.48 -0.94 -21.16
CA VAL A 648 -26.08 0.27 -21.89
C VAL A 648 -26.60 0.17 -23.31
N ASP A 649 -27.55 1.02 -23.67
CA ASP A 649 -27.99 1.19 -25.04
C ASP A 649 -27.13 2.26 -25.73
N SER A 650 -26.38 1.89 -26.74
CA SER A 650 -25.38 2.70 -27.42
C SER A 650 -25.76 3.00 -28.87
N ASN A 651 -25.02 3.91 -29.53
CA ASN A 651 -25.32 4.44 -30.87
C ASN A 651 -26.66 5.16 -30.94
N LEU A 652 -27.02 5.89 -29.91
CA LEU A 652 -28.18 6.75 -29.82
C LEU A 652 -27.84 8.15 -30.33
N ALA A 653 -28.85 8.86 -30.81
CA ALA A 653 -28.67 10.27 -31.15
C ALA A 653 -28.84 11.14 -29.90
N ASN A 654 -27.84 11.95 -29.58
CA ASN A 654 -27.91 12.93 -28.49
C ASN A 654 -29.07 13.91 -28.74
N GLY A 655 -29.76 14.34 -27.68
CA GLY A 655 -30.92 15.23 -27.73
C GLY A 655 -32.21 14.55 -28.13
N THR A 656 -32.23 13.23 -28.38
CA THR A 656 -33.44 12.46 -28.73
C THR A 656 -33.89 11.64 -27.51
N GLU A 657 -35.21 11.73 -27.22
CA GLU A 657 -35.76 10.95 -26.08
C GLU A 657 -35.98 9.49 -26.46
N TYR A 658 -35.52 8.59 -25.59
CA TYR A 658 -35.69 7.16 -25.68
C TYR A 658 -36.29 6.62 -24.36
N CYS A 659 -37.39 5.86 -24.50
CA CYS A 659 -38.07 5.29 -23.34
C CYS A 659 -37.85 3.78 -23.24
N TYR A 660 -37.64 3.30 -22.02
CA TYR A 660 -37.32 1.91 -21.74
C TYR A 660 -38.15 1.35 -20.59
N LYS A 661 -38.35 0.05 -20.57
CA LYS A 661 -38.85 -0.72 -19.42
C LYS A 661 -38.09 -2.05 -19.33
N VAL A 662 -38.06 -2.64 -18.15
CA VAL A 662 -37.39 -3.91 -17.87
C VAL A 662 -38.40 -4.93 -17.37
N THR A 663 -38.25 -6.15 -17.82
CA THR A 663 -38.94 -7.33 -17.24
C THR A 663 -37.91 -8.21 -16.57
N ALA A 664 -38.06 -8.43 -15.27
CA ALA A 664 -37.25 -9.35 -14.49
C ALA A 664 -37.87 -10.75 -14.50
N TYR A 665 -37.03 -11.75 -14.69
CA TYR A 665 -37.40 -13.16 -14.65
C TYR A 665 -36.65 -13.85 -13.51
N GLY A 666 -37.44 -14.32 -12.54
CA GLY A 666 -36.92 -14.95 -11.35
C GLY A 666 -37.60 -16.28 -11.02
N ARG A 667 -37.12 -16.93 -10.01
CA ARG A 667 -37.78 -18.11 -9.38
C ARG A 667 -37.26 -18.24 -7.95
N TYR A 668 -38.05 -18.90 -7.17
CA TYR A 668 -37.57 -19.36 -5.86
C TYR A 668 -36.52 -20.48 -6.02
N THR A 669 -35.46 -20.39 -5.25
CA THR A 669 -34.38 -21.40 -5.27
C THR A 669 -34.80 -22.72 -4.54
N ALA A 670 -35.75 -22.63 -3.60
CA ALA A 670 -36.25 -23.78 -2.86
C ALA A 670 -37.07 -24.69 -3.77
N GLU A 671 -36.64 -25.96 -3.97
CA GLU A 671 -37.31 -26.94 -4.81
C GLU A 671 -38.74 -27.30 -4.33
N SER A 672 -39.04 -27.06 -3.05
CA SER A 672 -40.36 -27.28 -2.44
C SER A 672 -41.41 -26.23 -2.81
N LEU A 673 -41.00 -25.09 -3.39
CA LEU A 673 -41.89 -24.08 -3.91
C LEU A 673 -42.17 -24.29 -5.40
N PRO A 674 -43.28 -23.72 -5.91
CA PRO A 674 -43.55 -23.77 -7.33
C PRO A 674 -42.40 -23.22 -8.13
N GLN A 675 -41.92 -24.02 -9.10
CA GLN A 675 -40.76 -23.68 -9.93
C GLN A 675 -41.16 -22.87 -11.18
N ASP A 676 -42.30 -22.18 -11.10
CA ASP A 676 -42.78 -21.30 -12.16
C ASP A 676 -41.84 -20.09 -12.31
N THR A 677 -41.64 -19.65 -13.55
CA THR A 677 -40.88 -18.40 -13.79
C THR A 677 -41.74 -17.21 -13.36
N LEU A 678 -41.23 -16.47 -12.38
CA LEU A 678 -41.83 -15.24 -11.90
C LEU A 678 -41.46 -14.11 -12.85
N VAL A 679 -42.46 -13.31 -13.26
CA VAL A 679 -42.27 -12.27 -14.29
C VAL A 679 -42.72 -10.93 -13.73
N ASN A 680 -41.78 -10.03 -13.43
CA ASN A 680 -42.06 -8.74 -12.81
C ASN A 680 -41.63 -7.60 -13.76
N LEU A 681 -42.54 -6.69 -14.05
CA LEU A 681 -42.32 -5.55 -14.91
C LEU A 681 -41.95 -4.31 -14.09
N SER A 682 -40.96 -3.55 -14.55
CA SER A 682 -40.67 -2.21 -14.03
C SER A 682 -41.66 -1.17 -14.59
N GLN A 683 -41.64 0.03 -14.01
CA GLN A 683 -42.12 1.24 -14.70
C GLN A 683 -41.27 1.51 -15.96
N TYR A 684 -41.73 2.36 -16.84
CA TYR A 684 -40.87 2.87 -17.91
C TYR A 684 -40.16 4.16 -17.47
N VAL A 685 -38.97 4.36 -18.00
CA VAL A 685 -38.18 5.60 -17.85
C VAL A 685 -37.76 6.11 -19.21
N CYS A 686 -37.76 7.44 -19.40
CA CYS A 686 -37.29 8.06 -20.61
C CYS A 686 -35.97 8.78 -20.36
N VAL A 687 -35.02 8.64 -21.28
CA VAL A 687 -33.64 9.19 -21.17
C VAL A 687 -33.36 9.95 -22.47
N ILE A 688 -32.79 11.14 -22.35
CA ILE A 688 -32.27 11.93 -23.48
C ILE A 688 -30.74 11.87 -23.38
N PRO A 689 -30.08 11.12 -24.26
CA PRO A 689 -28.62 11.08 -24.29
C PRO A 689 -28.02 12.48 -24.44
N GLU A 690 -26.99 12.77 -23.66
CA GLU A 690 -26.29 14.05 -23.67
C GLU A 690 -24.80 13.76 -23.72
N ASP A 691 -24.11 14.45 -24.59
CA ASP A 691 -22.65 14.39 -24.56
C ASP A 691 -22.07 15.25 -23.43
N LYS A 692 -21.37 14.63 -22.52
CA LYS A 692 -20.66 15.25 -21.40
C LYS A 692 -19.22 14.74 -21.30
N GLU A 693 -18.80 13.92 -22.24
CA GLU A 693 -17.44 13.36 -22.24
C GLU A 693 -16.53 14.27 -23.06
N PRO A 694 -15.59 14.99 -22.44
CA PRO A 694 -14.66 15.82 -23.20
C PRO A 694 -13.75 14.94 -24.07
N PRO A 695 -13.28 15.46 -25.21
CA PRO A 695 -12.28 14.79 -26.03
C PRO A 695 -10.99 14.54 -25.23
N CYS A 696 -10.15 13.62 -25.68
CA CYS A 696 -8.81 13.50 -25.10
C CYS A 696 -7.94 14.72 -25.46
N ALA A 697 -6.97 15.00 -24.59
CA ALA A 697 -6.04 16.09 -24.79
C ALA A 697 -5.21 15.88 -26.08
N PRO A 698 -5.07 16.90 -26.94
CA PRO A 698 -4.15 16.85 -28.05
C PRO A 698 -2.70 16.74 -27.59
N GLU A 699 -1.80 16.25 -28.43
CA GLU A 699 -0.35 16.33 -28.20
C GLU A 699 0.21 17.51 -28.99
N LEU A 700 0.80 18.48 -28.30
CA LEU A 700 1.29 19.74 -28.86
C LEU A 700 2.78 19.66 -29.18
N ALA A 701 3.14 20.21 -30.35
CA ALA A 701 4.49 20.59 -30.73
C ALA A 701 4.54 22.07 -31.12
N VAL A 702 5.59 22.77 -30.76
CA VAL A 702 5.79 24.18 -31.10
C VAL A 702 7.12 24.30 -31.82
N HIS A 703 7.11 24.92 -32.99
CA HIS A 703 8.32 25.27 -33.73
C HIS A 703 8.58 26.77 -33.60
N ASN A 704 9.82 27.11 -33.33
CA ASN A 704 10.30 28.45 -33.13
C ASN A 704 11.35 28.78 -34.22
N ILE A 705 11.31 29.99 -34.75
CA ILE A 705 12.22 30.38 -35.80
C ILE A 705 13.71 30.28 -35.39
N CYS A 706 14.03 30.24 -34.11
CA CYS A 706 15.37 30.01 -33.59
C CYS A 706 15.93 28.62 -33.90
N GLU A 707 15.10 27.67 -34.31
CA GLU A 707 15.49 26.32 -34.72
C GLU A 707 15.92 26.24 -36.20
N ASP A 708 15.73 27.32 -36.98
CA ASP A 708 16.05 27.39 -38.40
C ASP A 708 17.49 27.81 -38.68
N ASP A 709 18.20 27.18 -39.60
CA ASP A 709 19.60 27.44 -39.96
C ASP A 709 19.87 28.80 -40.60
N GLN A 710 18.86 29.49 -41.13
CA GLN A 710 18.97 30.79 -41.77
C GLN A 710 17.79 31.71 -41.43
N VAL A 711 17.95 32.50 -40.41
CA VAL A 711 16.85 33.34 -39.88
C VAL A 711 17.04 34.79 -40.26
N SER A 712 16.02 35.40 -40.88
CA SER A 712 15.84 36.84 -40.97
C SER A 712 15.01 37.27 -39.73
N PHE A 713 15.62 38.04 -38.84
CA PHE A 713 14.88 38.61 -37.70
C PHE A 713 14.32 39.98 -38.00
N ASP A 714 13.44 40.11 -38.99
CA ASP A 714 12.56 41.25 -39.09
C ASP A 714 11.53 41.15 -37.93
N PRO A 715 11.20 42.21 -37.19
CA PRO A 715 10.13 42.14 -36.18
C PRO A 715 8.81 41.61 -36.68
N ALA A 716 8.55 41.76 -38.01
CA ALA A 716 7.38 41.17 -38.64
C ALA A 716 7.41 39.63 -38.79
N ASP A 717 8.58 39.04 -38.67
CA ASP A 717 8.77 37.59 -38.84
C ASP A 717 8.82 36.84 -37.47
N LEU A 718 8.74 37.57 -36.35
CA LEU A 718 8.73 36.95 -35.02
C LEU A 718 7.40 36.22 -34.80
N LYS A 719 7.45 34.88 -34.85
CA LYS A 719 6.28 34.01 -34.72
C LYS A 719 6.68 32.66 -34.09
N ASN A 720 5.74 32.05 -33.42
CA ASN A 720 5.82 30.64 -33.02
C ASN A 720 4.73 29.86 -33.79
N GLU A 721 5.10 28.72 -34.35
CA GLU A 721 4.22 27.86 -35.11
C GLU A 721 3.86 26.61 -34.25
N LEU A 722 2.59 26.49 -33.96
CA LEU A 722 2.04 25.40 -33.16
C LEU A 722 1.45 24.34 -34.08
N SER A 723 1.62 23.09 -33.74
CA SER A 723 0.95 21.96 -34.38
C SER A 723 0.57 20.92 -33.33
N TRP A 724 -0.56 20.25 -33.52
CA TRP A 724 -1.04 19.26 -32.56
C TRP A 724 -1.77 18.11 -33.23
N THR A 725 -1.95 17.02 -32.46
CA THR A 725 -2.66 15.84 -32.93
C THR A 725 -4.17 16.09 -32.96
N ASN A 726 -4.87 15.49 -33.94
CA ASN A 726 -6.33 15.56 -34.05
C ASN A 726 -6.97 14.40 -33.26
N PRO A 727 -7.68 14.67 -32.14
CA PRO A 727 -8.34 13.62 -31.35
C PRO A 727 -9.37 12.80 -32.09
N ASN A 728 -10.02 13.37 -33.16
CA ASN A 728 -10.97 12.63 -34.01
C ASN A 728 -10.34 11.42 -34.73
N LEU A 729 -9.02 11.34 -34.77
CA LEU A 729 -8.32 10.20 -35.38
C LEU A 729 -8.00 9.07 -34.36
N THR A 730 -8.19 9.32 -33.06
CA THR A 730 -7.72 8.42 -32.02
C THR A 730 -8.75 8.07 -30.95
N CYS A 731 -9.44 9.06 -30.37
CA CYS A 731 -10.24 8.88 -29.16
C CYS A 731 -11.57 9.63 -29.14
N ALA A 732 -11.85 10.49 -30.11
CA ALA A 732 -13.09 11.23 -30.27
C ALA A 732 -13.56 11.14 -31.74
N ASP A 733 -14.77 11.56 -32.03
CA ASP A 733 -15.30 11.58 -33.38
C ASP A 733 -16.07 12.88 -33.70
N ASP A 734 -16.17 13.78 -32.76
CA ASP A 734 -17.01 14.98 -32.81
C ASP A 734 -16.31 16.29 -32.40
N VAL A 735 -14.96 16.30 -32.28
CA VAL A 735 -14.20 17.53 -32.08
C VAL A 735 -14.49 18.53 -33.20
N ILE A 736 -14.85 19.75 -32.81
CA ILE A 736 -15.14 20.87 -33.75
C ILE A 736 -14.02 21.91 -33.76
N GLY A 737 -13.12 21.93 -32.80
CA GLY A 737 -12.05 22.92 -32.73
C GLY A 737 -11.14 22.81 -31.54
N TYR A 738 -10.33 23.85 -31.36
CA TYR A 738 -9.29 23.88 -30.36
C TYR A 738 -9.20 25.26 -29.69
N TYR A 739 -8.95 25.27 -28.39
CA TYR A 739 -8.57 26.45 -27.60
C TYR A 739 -7.08 26.46 -27.36
N ILE A 740 -6.44 27.59 -27.60
CA ILE A 740 -5.00 27.79 -27.48
C ILE A 740 -4.73 28.66 -26.25
N TYR A 741 -3.80 28.19 -25.43
CA TYR A 741 -3.40 28.87 -24.20
C TYR A 741 -1.94 29.26 -24.26
N TYR A 742 -1.60 30.38 -23.63
CA TYR A 742 -0.26 30.94 -23.63
C TYR A 742 0.13 31.45 -22.24
N SER A 743 1.41 31.31 -21.90
CA SER A 743 2.05 31.98 -20.77
C SER A 743 3.41 32.51 -21.24
N GLN A 744 3.74 33.73 -20.85
CA GLN A 744 5.03 34.36 -21.20
C GLN A 744 6.20 33.70 -20.47
N LEU A 745 5.96 33.12 -19.28
CA LEU A 745 6.99 32.52 -18.44
C LEU A 745 6.71 31.06 -18.19
N GLN A 746 7.76 30.27 -18.06
CA GLN A 746 7.69 28.87 -17.65
C GLN A 746 7.13 28.78 -16.22
N GLY A 747 6.15 27.90 -16.01
CA GLY A 747 5.45 27.79 -14.72
C GLY A 747 4.46 28.92 -14.43
N GLY A 748 4.30 29.87 -15.35
CA GLY A 748 3.29 30.92 -15.27
C GLY A 748 1.88 30.39 -15.59
N GLN A 749 0.86 31.12 -15.17
CA GLN A 749 -0.53 30.74 -15.47
C GLN A 749 -0.78 30.82 -16.98
N LEU A 750 -1.19 29.71 -17.58
CA LEU A 750 -1.66 29.65 -18.96
C LEU A 750 -2.99 30.39 -19.06
N VAL A 751 -3.08 31.36 -19.95
CA VAL A 751 -4.30 32.14 -20.25
C VAL A 751 -4.76 31.87 -21.66
N PHE A 752 -6.06 31.93 -21.87
CA PHE A 752 -6.65 31.75 -23.20
C PHE A 752 -6.05 32.79 -24.17
N LEU A 753 -5.51 32.30 -25.28
CA LEU A 753 -4.91 33.12 -26.36
C LEU A 753 -5.86 33.30 -27.55
N ASP A 754 -6.33 32.19 -28.10
CA ASP A 754 -7.15 32.18 -29.31
C ASP A 754 -7.86 30.80 -29.49
N SER A 755 -8.66 30.67 -30.51
CA SER A 755 -9.35 29.43 -30.87
C SER A 755 -9.28 29.14 -32.36
N VAL A 756 -9.22 27.87 -32.71
CA VAL A 756 -9.30 27.34 -34.06
C VAL A 756 -10.56 26.48 -34.13
N LEU A 757 -11.67 27.08 -34.67
CA LEU A 757 -12.96 26.38 -34.71
C LEU A 757 -13.12 25.59 -36.02
N LEU A 758 -12.18 24.69 -36.29
CA LEU A 758 -12.18 23.73 -37.37
C LEU A 758 -11.34 22.51 -36.96
N ALA A 759 -11.97 21.37 -36.77
CA ALA A 759 -11.34 20.13 -36.28
C ALA A 759 -10.13 19.67 -37.10
N GLU A 760 -10.19 19.84 -38.43
CA GLU A 760 -9.11 19.47 -39.35
C GLU A 760 -7.91 20.42 -39.33
N SER A 761 -8.06 21.58 -38.70
CA SER A 761 -7.03 22.61 -38.64
C SER A 761 -6.20 22.44 -37.35
N THR A 762 -5.17 21.61 -37.42
CA THR A 762 -4.30 21.26 -36.29
C THR A 762 -3.07 22.11 -36.21
N THR A 763 -3.10 23.34 -36.66
CA THR A 763 -1.99 24.27 -36.64
C THR A 763 -2.46 25.69 -36.31
N TYR A 764 -1.61 26.43 -35.63
CA TYR A 764 -1.82 27.84 -35.31
C TYR A 764 -0.49 28.59 -35.35
N THR A 765 -0.49 29.84 -35.81
CA THR A 765 0.69 30.67 -35.83
C THR A 765 0.48 31.89 -34.93
N HIS A 766 1.22 31.98 -33.89
CA HIS A 766 1.25 33.16 -33.02
C HIS A 766 2.24 34.17 -33.57
N ASN A 767 1.69 35.21 -34.23
CA ASN A 767 2.43 36.22 -34.97
C ASN A 767 2.63 37.52 -34.17
N ASN A 768 3.53 38.39 -34.67
CA ASN A 768 3.80 39.74 -34.16
C ASN A 768 4.25 39.70 -32.69
N LEU A 769 5.11 38.76 -32.36
CA LEU A 769 5.67 38.62 -31.01
C LEU A 769 6.74 39.65 -30.74
N GLU A 770 6.76 40.21 -29.54
CA GLU A 770 7.89 41.02 -29.05
C GLU A 770 9.02 40.13 -28.49
N SER A 771 8.69 38.94 -28.04
CA SER A 771 9.57 37.89 -27.55
C SER A 771 9.09 36.54 -28.05
N LEU A 772 9.98 35.69 -28.53
CA LEU A 772 9.67 34.33 -28.95
C LEU A 772 9.48 33.39 -27.74
N ALA A 773 10.10 33.78 -26.59
CA ALA A 773 10.00 33.00 -25.36
C ALA A 773 8.55 32.95 -24.86
N GLY A 774 8.06 31.75 -24.59
CA GLY A 774 6.73 31.51 -24.06
C GLY A 774 6.35 30.04 -24.04
N CYS A 775 5.32 29.72 -23.30
CA CYS A 775 4.79 28.38 -23.12
C CYS A 775 3.37 28.32 -23.69
N TYR A 776 3.06 27.21 -24.33
CA TYR A 776 1.78 26.98 -24.99
C TYR A 776 1.17 25.66 -24.53
N ALA A 777 -0.16 25.62 -24.50
CA ALA A 777 -0.94 24.40 -24.39
C ALA A 777 -2.21 24.54 -25.26
N VAL A 778 -2.79 23.43 -25.66
CA VAL A 778 -3.98 23.36 -26.49
C VAL A 778 -5.01 22.42 -25.85
N ALA A 779 -6.28 22.76 -25.88
CA ALA A 779 -7.40 21.90 -25.54
C ALA A 779 -8.32 21.70 -26.73
N ALA A 780 -8.83 20.50 -26.91
CA ALA A 780 -9.85 20.20 -27.93
C ALA A 780 -11.24 20.54 -27.40
N VAL A 781 -12.14 20.89 -28.31
CA VAL A 781 -13.56 21.22 -28.04
C VAL A 781 -14.44 20.41 -28.97
N ASP A 782 -15.40 19.68 -28.40
CA ASP A 782 -16.37 18.89 -29.17
C ASP A 782 -17.59 19.68 -29.61
N SER A 783 -18.52 19.00 -30.31
CA SER A 783 -19.76 19.56 -30.82
C SER A 783 -20.76 19.98 -29.74
N PHE A 784 -20.57 19.54 -28.49
CA PHE A 784 -21.36 19.88 -27.31
C PHE A 784 -20.64 20.88 -26.38
N TYR A 785 -19.49 21.40 -26.82
CA TYR A 785 -18.64 22.34 -26.09
C TYR A 785 -17.99 21.76 -24.81
N ASN A 786 -17.84 20.44 -24.71
CA ASN A 786 -16.96 19.87 -23.70
C ASN A 786 -15.51 20.14 -24.09
N VAL A 787 -14.70 20.53 -23.13
CA VAL A 787 -13.31 20.92 -23.35
C VAL A 787 -12.41 19.85 -22.73
N SER A 788 -11.44 19.38 -23.51
CA SER A 788 -10.47 18.39 -23.05
C SER A 788 -9.57 18.95 -21.93
N GLU A 789 -8.85 18.09 -21.24
CA GLU A 789 -7.66 18.49 -20.50
C GLU A 789 -6.68 19.22 -21.44
N LEU A 790 -5.82 20.04 -20.86
CA LEU A 790 -4.76 20.69 -21.64
C LEU A 790 -3.76 19.65 -22.16
N SER A 791 -3.24 19.91 -23.35
CA SER A 791 -2.09 19.17 -23.91
C SER A 791 -0.86 19.24 -22.99
N ASN A 792 0.17 18.51 -23.34
CA ASN A 792 1.51 18.80 -22.85
C ASN A 792 1.83 20.30 -23.05
N THR A 793 2.39 20.93 -22.02
CA THR A 793 2.89 22.31 -22.13
C THR A 793 4.25 22.32 -22.82
N VAL A 794 4.34 23.01 -23.95
CA VAL A 794 5.60 23.19 -24.67
C VAL A 794 6.08 24.62 -24.52
N CYS A 795 7.28 24.77 -24.02
CA CYS A 795 7.92 26.07 -23.89
C CYS A 795 9.04 26.23 -24.93
N VAL A 796 9.09 27.36 -25.56
CA VAL A 796 10.15 27.77 -26.49
C VAL A 796 10.86 29.01 -25.96
N ASP A 797 12.11 29.21 -26.37
CA ASP A 797 12.93 30.30 -25.87
C ASP A 797 13.37 31.25 -26.98
N ASN A 798 13.95 32.37 -26.58
CA ASN A 798 14.56 33.32 -27.47
C ASN A 798 15.98 32.88 -27.91
N CYS A 799 16.39 33.26 -29.10
CA CYS A 799 17.79 33.20 -29.56
C CYS A 799 18.44 34.56 -29.45
N SER A 800 19.02 34.83 -28.31
CA SER A 800 19.67 36.09 -28.01
C SER A 800 20.94 36.30 -28.85
N ASP A 801 21.19 37.54 -29.27
CA ASP A 801 22.41 37.88 -29.97
C ASP A 801 22.97 39.22 -29.44
N TYR A 802 24.18 39.17 -28.93
CA TYR A 802 24.87 40.36 -28.38
C TYR A 802 26.35 40.28 -28.69
N ASN A 803 26.79 41.10 -29.64
CA ASN A 803 28.17 41.15 -30.11
C ASN A 803 28.76 42.55 -29.94
N LEU A 804 30.03 42.61 -29.54
CA LEU A 804 30.73 43.89 -29.29
C LEU A 804 31.82 44.11 -30.34
N PRO A 805 31.94 45.34 -30.88
CA PRO A 805 33.06 45.70 -31.73
C PRO A 805 34.35 45.84 -30.91
N ASN A 806 35.49 45.80 -31.57
CA ASN A 806 36.79 45.96 -30.93
C ASN A 806 37.47 47.32 -31.17
N VAL A 807 36.77 48.26 -31.83
CA VAL A 807 37.26 49.62 -32.14
C VAL A 807 36.07 50.58 -32.25
N PHE A 808 36.27 51.82 -31.82
CA PHE A 808 35.40 52.98 -32.12
C PHE A 808 36.20 54.25 -32.19
N THR A 809 35.59 55.30 -32.79
CA THR A 809 36.31 56.51 -33.17
C THR A 809 35.55 57.76 -32.72
N PRO A 810 35.57 58.11 -31.43
CA PRO A 810 34.84 59.28 -30.93
C PRO A 810 35.52 60.60 -31.37
N ASN A 811 35.39 60.96 -32.63
CA ASN A 811 35.98 62.17 -33.28
C ASN A 811 34.93 63.18 -33.76
N ASN A 812 33.62 62.93 -33.47
CA ASN A 812 32.48 63.78 -33.80
C ASN A 812 32.23 63.91 -35.33
N ASP A 813 32.56 62.89 -36.09
CA ASP A 813 32.25 62.85 -37.55
C ASP A 813 30.90 62.22 -37.90
N GLY A 814 30.21 61.74 -36.91
CA GLY A 814 28.89 61.11 -37.02
C GLY A 814 28.91 59.58 -37.29
N ALA A 815 30.13 58.95 -37.30
CA ALA A 815 30.31 57.54 -37.53
C ALA A 815 31.16 56.90 -36.45
N ASN A 816 30.65 55.93 -35.70
CA ASN A 816 31.30 55.19 -34.62
C ASN A 816 31.82 56.11 -33.47
N ASP A 817 31.13 57.24 -33.27
CA ASP A 817 31.45 58.19 -32.17
C ASP A 817 31.12 57.58 -30.77
N LEU A 818 30.25 56.64 -30.73
CA LEU A 818 29.90 55.90 -29.51
C LEU A 818 30.29 54.45 -29.67
N TYR A 819 30.81 53.88 -28.60
CA TYR A 819 31.02 52.44 -28.50
C TYR A 819 29.68 51.81 -28.16
N THR A 820 29.09 51.16 -29.15
CA THR A 820 27.80 50.49 -29.09
C THR A 820 27.97 49.04 -29.52
N PRO A 821 27.05 48.11 -29.12
CA PRO A 821 27.06 46.78 -29.66
C PRO A 821 26.81 46.77 -31.18
N ILE A 822 27.16 45.67 -31.82
CA ILE A 822 26.81 45.43 -33.23
C ILE A 822 25.32 45.23 -33.35
N LEU A 823 24.66 46.11 -34.09
CA LEU A 823 23.19 46.04 -34.25
C LEU A 823 22.77 45.07 -35.37
N PRO A 824 21.61 44.44 -35.23
CA PRO A 824 20.64 44.58 -34.11
C PRO A 824 21.01 43.68 -32.91
N ILE A 825 20.87 44.19 -31.70
CA ILE A 825 20.87 43.35 -30.49
C ILE A 825 19.50 42.66 -30.35
N ARG A 826 19.45 41.46 -29.73
CA ARG A 826 18.20 40.71 -29.64
C ARG A 826 18.03 40.08 -28.27
N PHE A 827 16.84 40.28 -27.72
CA PHE A 827 16.39 39.67 -26.49
C PHE A 827 17.32 39.85 -25.28
N ILE A 828 17.98 41.03 -25.24
CA ILE A 828 18.86 41.41 -24.16
C ILE A 828 18.10 42.36 -23.23
N ALA A 829 18.02 42.01 -21.96
CA ALA A 829 17.35 42.80 -20.93
C ALA A 829 18.23 43.91 -20.40
N GLU A 830 19.46 43.59 -20.05
CA GLU A 830 20.45 44.50 -19.49
C GLU A 830 21.84 43.88 -19.62
N VAL A 831 22.88 44.70 -19.39
CA VAL A 831 24.27 44.24 -19.29
C VAL A 831 24.91 44.77 -18.00
N ASP A 832 25.96 44.13 -17.51
CA ASP A 832 26.89 44.69 -16.53
C ASP A 832 28.26 44.85 -17.23
N MET A 833 28.38 46.00 -17.93
CA MET A 833 29.56 46.34 -18.68
C MET A 833 30.52 47.16 -17.82
N LYS A 834 31.78 46.70 -17.78
CA LYS A 834 32.89 47.43 -17.14
C LYS A 834 34.07 47.54 -18.10
N ILE A 835 34.52 48.78 -18.33
CA ILE A 835 35.69 49.08 -19.17
C ILE A 835 36.85 49.58 -18.30
N PHE A 836 38.01 49.02 -18.54
CA PHE A 836 39.24 49.29 -17.78
C PHE A 836 40.32 49.85 -18.70
N ASN A 837 41.15 50.74 -18.19
CA ASN A 837 42.37 51.16 -18.88
C ASN A 837 43.44 50.05 -18.80
N ARG A 838 44.57 50.23 -19.50
CA ARG A 838 45.74 49.34 -19.53
C ARG A 838 46.34 49.01 -18.14
N TRP A 839 45.98 49.77 -17.13
CA TRP A 839 46.46 49.64 -15.76
C TRP A 839 45.47 48.96 -14.86
N GLY A 840 44.33 48.50 -15.39
CA GLY A 840 43.28 47.85 -14.67
C GLY A 840 42.34 48.75 -13.88
N ALA A 841 42.44 50.08 -14.07
CA ALA A 841 41.52 51.00 -13.42
C ALA A 841 40.22 51.12 -14.23
N LEU A 842 39.09 51.04 -13.55
CA LEU A 842 37.75 51.20 -14.13
C LEU A 842 37.61 52.65 -14.69
N VAL A 843 37.17 52.77 -15.95
CA VAL A 843 36.95 54.01 -16.63
C VAL A 843 35.52 54.29 -17.04
N PHE A 844 34.72 53.20 -17.25
CA PHE A 844 33.31 53.29 -17.60
C PHE A 844 32.57 52.04 -17.14
N GLU A 845 31.35 52.26 -16.68
CA GLU A 845 30.41 51.16 -16.41
C GLU A 845 29.00 51.54 -16.79
N THR A 846 28.21 50.57 -17.25
CA THR A 846 26.80 50.78 -17.61
C THR A 846 26.02 49.46 -17.56
N SER A 847 24.73 49.59 -17.28
CA SER A 847 23.75 48.49 -17.42
C SER A 847 22.93 48.60 -18.72
N ASP A 848 23.06 49.67 -19.46
CA ASP A 848 22.37 49.88 -20.75
C ASP A 848 22.94 48.93 -21.81
N PRO A 849 22.13 48.06 -22.43
CA PRO A 849 22.57 47.18 -23.50
C PRO A 849 23.17 47.93 -24.71
N MET A 850 22.79 49.18 -24.95
CA MET A 850 23.33 50.00 -26.02
C MET A 850 24.73 50.55 -25.69
N LEU A 851 25.18 50.47 -24.45
CA LEU A 851 26.46 50.92 -23.91
C LEU A 851 26.67 52.41 -24.03
N ASN A 852 26.58 52.97 -25.22
CA ASN A 852 26.70 54.41 -25.57
C ASN A 852 27.91 55.11 -24.93
N TRP A 853 29.05 54.43 -24.87
CA TRP A 853 30.27 55.02 -24.33
C TRP A 853 30.96 55.95 -25.36
N ASP A 854 31.13 57.16 -25.02
CA ASP A 854 31.72 58.23 -25.86
C ASP A 854 33.25 58.36 -25.72
N GLY A 855 33.91 57.45 -25.02
CA GLY A 855 35.35 57.51 -24.76
C GLY A 855 35.74 58.50 -23.69
N THR A 856 34.77 58.95 -22.87
CA THR A 856 35.08 59.77 -21.64
C THR A 856 35.09 58.82 -20.41
N SER A 857 35.76 59.29 -19.35
CA SER A 857 35.75 58.57 -18.07
C SER A 857 34.41 58.79 -17.37
N GLY A 858 33.63 57.74 -17.12
CA GLY A 858 32.37 57.78 -16.38
C GLY A 858 32.55 58.34 -14.94
N LEU A 859 33.75 58.26 -14.38
CA LEU A 859 34.05 58.73 -13.03
C LEU A 859 34.37 60.20 -12.97
N THR A 860 35.02 60.79 -14.04
CA THR A 860 35.57 62.13 -14.02
C THR A 860 35.01 63.04 -15.12
N GLY A 861 34.27 62.48 -16.11
CA GLY A 861 33.73 63.15 -17.27
C GLY A 861 34.81 63.70 -18.23
N LYS A 862 36.08 63.29 -18.05
CA LYS A 862 37.21 63.75 -18.91
C LYS A 862 37.38 62.72 -20.05
N GLU A 863 37.76 63.32 -21.22
CA GLU A 863 38.16 62.45 -22.34
C GLU A 863 39.35 61.58 -21.95
N LEU A 864 39.29 60.35 -22.36
CA LEU A 864 40.34 59.34 -22.20
C LEU A 864 41.29 59.38 -23.41
N GLU A 865 42.57 59.02 -23.18
CA GLU A 865 43.62 59.02 -24.21
C GLU A 865 43.35 57.89 -25.21
N GLU A 866 43.81 58.07 -26.46
CA GLU A 866 43.87 57.05 -27.48
C GLU A 866 44.62 55.78 -26.98
N GLY A 867 44.12 54.61 -27.27
CA GLY A 867 44.77 53.40 -26.85
C GLY A 867 43.83 52.22 -26.69
N VAL A 868 44.35 51.16 -26.05
CA VAL A 868 43.63 49.94 -25.82
C VAL A 868 43.00 49.93 -24.41
N TYR A 869 41.73 49.65 -24.35
CA TYR A 869 40.94 49.47 -23.15
C TYR A 869 40.45 48.03 -23.11
N TYR A 870 40.23 47.50 -21.96
CA TYR A 870 39.76 46.12 -21.78
C TYR A 870 38.36 46.12 -21.16
N TYR A 871 37.52 45.17 -21.53
CA TYR A 871 36.18 45.10 -20.98
C TYR A 871 35.83 43.72 -20.44
N VAL A 872 34.92 43.74 -19.50
CA VAL A 872 34.17 42.57 -19.04
C VAL A 872 32.68 42.94 -19.06
N CYS A 873 31.89 42.21 -19.81
CA CYS A 873 30.47 42.46 -19.96
C CYS A 873 29.70 41.19 -19.64
N TYR A 874 28.92 41.23 -18.58
CA TYR A 874 27.93 40.19 -18.33
C TYR A 874 26.66 40.59 -19.03
N VAL A 875 26.07 39.66 -19.74
CA VAL A 875 24.85 39.84 -20.52
C VAL A 875 23.70 39.18 -19.81
N TYR A 876 22.56 39.83 -19.73
CA TYR A 876 21.32 39.30 -19.16
C TYR A 876 20.30 39.21 -20.27
N GLU A 877 19.91 37.98 -20.57
CA GLU A 877 19.02 37.63 -21.67
C GLU A 877 17.57 37.48 -21.17
N VAL A 878 16.63 37.82 -22.05
CA VAL A 878 15.22 37.53 -21.81
C VAL A 878 14.93 36.11 -22.26
N THR A 879 14.63 35.22 -21.31
CA THR A 879 14.33 33.83 -21.56
C THR A 879 12.92 33.47 -21.07
N VAL A 880 12.47 32.27 -21.39
CA VAL A 880 11.16 31.74 -20.90
C VAL A 880 11.13 31.59 -19.38
N THR A 881 12.30 31.50 -18.73
CA THR A 881 12.42 31.47 -17.26
C THR A 881 12.54 32.85 -16.62
N GLY A 882 12.49 33.91 -17.44
CA GLY A 882 12.69 35.30 -17.04
C GLY A 882 14.01 35.84 -17.52
N VAL A 883 14.52 36.89 -16.84
CA VAL A 883 15.83 37.46 -17.17
C VAL A 883 16.92 36.58 -16.58
N THR A 884 17.75 36.02 -17.43
CA THR A 884 18.82 35.11 -17.03
C THR A 884 20.18 35.65 -17.39
N LYS A 885 21.14 35.48 -16.50
CA LYS A 885 22.51 35.87 -16.70
C LYS A 885 23.25 34.83 -17.54
N VAL A 886 23.90 35.23 -18.64
CA VAL A 886 24.80 34.35 -19.40
C VAL A 886 25.99 33.98 -18.54
N GLU A 887 26.31 32.68 -18.45
CA GLU A 887 27.34 32.14 -17.56
C GLU A 887 28.72 32.74 -17.84
N GLU A 888 29.11 32.81 -19.14
CA GLU A 888 30.40 33.36 -19.54
C GLU A 888 30.30 34.83 -19.97
N PRO A 889 30.99 35.76 -19.28
CA PRO A 889 31.00 37.14 -19.69
C PRO A 889 31.80 37.34 -20.97
N LEU A 890 31.33 38.25 -21.81
CA LEU A 890 32.12 38.74 -22.94
C LEU A 890 33.32 39.49 -22.41
N ARG A 891 34.50 39.12 -22.91
CA ARG A 891 35.77 39.75 -22.53
C ARG A 891 36.53 40.08 -23.79
N GLY A 892 37.12 41.28 -23.80
CA GLY A 892 37.83 41.71 -24.97
C GLY A 892 38.55 43.01 -24.74
N TYR A 893 38.95 43.63 -25.84
CA TYR A 893 39.61 44.91 -25.85
C TYR A 893 38.92 45.86 -26.84
N ILE A 894 39.07 47.15 -26.60
CA ILE A 894 38.51 48.23 -27.40
C ILE A 894 39.66 49.13 -27.80
N HIS A 895 39.84 49.40 -29.07
CA HIS A 895 40.70 50.46 -29.55
C HIS A 895 39.90 51.78 -29.60
N LEU A 896 40.33 52.73 -28.81
CA LEU A 896 39.82 54.10 -28.85
C LEU A 896 40.78 54.95 -29.73
N ILE A 897 40.29 55.45 -30.84
CA ILE A 897 41.08 56.25 -31.82
C ILE A 897 40.31 57.53 -32.04
N ARG A 898 41.00 58.67 -31.84
CA ARG A 898 40.40 60.00 -32.02
C ARG A 898 40.97 60.77 -33.22
N SER A 899 42.19 60.41 -33.69
CA SER A 899 42.80 61.01 -34.86
C SER A 899 42.18 60.43 -36.15
N ALA A 900 41.58 61.30 -36.98
CA ALA A 900 41.30 60.97 -38.36
C ALA A 900 42.55 60.57 -39.07
N GLN A 901 42.70 59.31 -39.56
CA GLN A 901 43.73 58.96 -40.49
C GLN A 901 43.42 59.57 -41.88
#